data_e2012b3bd1962dd5cde5a90e93f02757
#
_entry.id   e2012b3bd1962dd5cde5a90e93f02757
#
_cell.length_a   1.000
_cell.length_b   1.000
_cell.length_c   1.000
_cell.angle_alpha   90.00
_cell.angle_beta   90.00
_cell.angle_gamma   90.00
#
_symmetry.space_group_name_H-M   'P 1'
#
loop_
_entity.id
_entity.type
_entity.pdbx_description
1 polymer ?
#
loop_
_entity_poly.entity_id
_entity_poly.type
_entity_poly.pdbx_seq_one_letter_code
_entity_poly.pdbx_strand_id
1 'polypeptide(L)'
;MTASINRQEALHQFKLALKAGQKCYRDCVHRGRDPYPQVLEELLQGGVVAGRVDLGELEIPIAQIVGMNTAGRQTAFAANFMPLLDLGTEFASKWISLCEAHLGDTGIVDPIRCFEYMGQFYVQEGNKRVSVLRSFGAPTIRAYVTRVLPLYSDDPAVRVYYEFLHFYERCGLYQVHFNRLGDYPKLQAALGFDAEHVWSQLERRAFLTAFYTFKTAYDKLTQSAPPVTTAEALLTWLHAYTLGDLRVLTQAELERSIRAIWPELEAVAQGGKIAVQTEAAPEPQSLLGRLTGFRGCLRAAFVYECAPEASPWIAAHEAGRRQLVQALGEAVDARVYLVTDYPSPEDALEQAAADGAQVVFTTTVPLIFACRKLAPKYPGVRFLNCSVDMPYPGVRTYYSRIYEAKFLLGALAGTLAEDARIGYVADAPVFGTPAAINAFALGAQLTRPDAQILLRWSCCEQEPAAALAAEGLGMICAHDLKRPGQENGWRGLCRVEDGKPRREALPVRNWGEIYIRLARSILRGGWDELSAAGAVNYWWGFASGAVDVRLEDSVPEGPRELLRTLREALVHGELTPFHRRITDQAGTLRNDGEQWFSPETILRMDWLCSNVTGKIPDYEELLPMAQPMVRLLGVYRDALQPKKRGPLL
;
A
#
# COMPACT_ATOMS: atom_id res chain seq x y z
N MET A 1 21.12 28.44 51.50
CA MET A 1 21.50 29.02 50.18
C MET A 1 20.82 28.26 49.01
N THR A 2 20.85 26.95 48.95
CA THR A 2 20.22 26.13 47.88
C THR A 2 18.72 26.35 47.71
N ALA A 3 17.92 26.40 48.77
CA ALA A 3 16.47 26.63 48.73
C ALA A 3 16.09 28.03 48.13
N SER A 4 16.88 29.05 48.38
CA SER A 4 16.66 30.41 47.83
C SER A 4 16.99 30.46 46.32
N ILE A 5 17.98 29.67 45.86
CA ILE A 5 18.35 29.58 44.45
C ILE A 5 17.29 28.81 43.69
N ASN A 6 16.81 27.68 44.22
CA ASN A 6 15.75 26.88 43.56
C ASN A 6 14.47 27.67 43.40
N ARG A 7 14.10 28.52 44.39
CA ARG A 7 12.91 29.38 44.26
C ARG A 7 13.05 30.46 43.21
N GLN A 8 14.21 31.08 43.09
CA GLN A 8 14.45 32.06 42.00
C GLN A 8 14.40 31.42 40.62
N GLU A 9 15.00 30.23 40.50
CA GLU A 9 14.94 29.45 39.26
C GLU A 9 13.51 29.02 38.94
N ALA A 10 12.76 28.50 39.90
CA ALA A 10 11.37 28.12 39.73
C ALA A 10 10.48 29.28 39.30
N LEU A 11 10.72 30.50 39.82
CA LEU A 11 10.04 31.74 39.42
C LEU A 11 10.41 32.11 37.97
N HIS A 12 11.67 31.96 37.60
CA HIS A 12 12.13 32.18 36.23
C HIS A 12 11.48 31.20 35.26
N GLN A 13 11.46 29.92 35.58
CA GLN A 13 10.82 28.87 34.77
C GLN A 13 9.30 29.09 34.63
N PHE A 14 8.60 29.55 35.71
CA PHE A 14 7.20 29.90 35.58
C PHE A 14 6.97 31.04 34.55
N LYS A 15 7.81 32.09 34.56
CA LYS A 15 7.71 33.17 33.57
C LYS A 15 7.92 32.70 32.14
N LEU A 16 8.86 31.77 31.91
CA LEU A 16 9.07 31.14 30.61
C LEU A 16 7.88 30.30 30.20
N ALA A 17 7.36 29.48 31.09
CA ALA A 17 6.18 28.65 30.85
C ALA A 17 4.93 29.49 30.55
N LEU A 18 4.70 30.56 31.31
CA LEU A 18 3.61 31.52 31.06
C LEU A 18 3.69 32.18 29.68
N LYS A 19 4.90 32.62 29.29
CA LYS A 19 5.14 33.17 27.94
C LYS A 19 4.88 32.14 26.85
N ALA A 20 5.29 30.89 27.05
CA ALA A 20 5.02 29.79 26.14
C ALA A 20 3.54 29.44 26.04
N GLY A 21 2.80 29.49 27.16
CA GLY A 21 1.34 29.34 27.19
C GLY A 21 0.62 30.44 26.41
N GLN A 22 0.96 31.69 26.67
CA GLN A 22 0.37 32.85 25.98
C GLN A 22 0.68 32.83 24.47
N LYS A 23 1.87 32.38 24.07
CA LYS A 23 2.21 32.20 22.66
C LYS A 23 1.37 31.09 22.03
N CYS A 24 1.28 29.94 22.66
CA CYS A 24 0.46 28.80 22.18
C CYS A 24 -1.01 29.20 22.03
N TYR A 25 -1.57 29.91 23.03
CA TYR A 25 -2.93 30.41 22.98
C TYR A 25 -3.17 31.28 21.73
N ARG A 26 -2.31 32.30 21.50
CA ARG A 26 -2.43 33.18 20.33
C ARG A 26 -2.29 32.43 19.02
N ASP A 27 -1.32 31.50 18.92
CA ASP A 27 -1.08 30.72 17.72
C ASP A 27 -2.28 29.80 17.39
N CYS A 28 -2.93 29.23 18.40
CA CYS A 28 -4.16 28.44 18.23
C CYS A 28 -5.31 29.32 17.74
N VAL A 29 -5.57 30.46 18.38
CA VAL A 29 -6.62 31.40 17.97
C VAL A 29 -6.42 31.87 16.52
N HIS A 30 -5.19 32.25 16.15
CA HIS A 30 -4.86 32.67 14.79
C HIS A 30 -5.13 31.58 13.74
N ARG A 31 -5.02 30.31 14.14
CA ARG A 31 -5.27 29.16 13.25
C ARG A 31 -6.69 28.62 13.33
N GLY A 32 -7.59 29.30 14.07
CA GLY A 32 -8.97 28.84 14.27
C GLY A 32 -9.10 27.54 15.05
N ARG A 33 -8.11 27.24 15.94
CA ARG A 33 -8.10 26.04 16.78
C ARG A 33 -8.45 26.41 18.22
N ASP A 34 -9.00 25.44 18.98
CA ASP A 34 -9.21 25.60 20.40
C ASP A 34 -7.86 25.88 21.10
N PRO A 35 -7.72 27.00 21.83
CA PRO A 35 -6.50 27.34 22.54
C PRO A 35 -6.30 26.61 23.85
N TYR A 36 -7.28 25.82 24.32
CA TYR A 36 -7.29 25.11 25.59
C TYR A 36 -7.04 23.60 25.42
N PRO A 37 -6.67 22.88 26.51
CA PRO A 37 -6.62 21.43 26.51
C PRO A 37 -8.01 20.81 26.22
N GLN A 38 -8.05 19.67 25.55
CA GLN A 38 -9.31 18.95 25.30
C GLN A 38 -9.97 18.50 26.60
N VAL A 39 -11.30 18.30 26.58
CA VAL A 39 -12.07 17.80 27.74
C VAL A 39 -12.68 16.46 27.38
N LEU A 40 -12.29 15.40 28.14
CA LEU A 40 -12.76 14.04 27.87
C LEU A 40 -14.28 13.90 28.03
N GLU A 41 -14.87 14.52 29.06
CA GLU A 41 -16.32 14.48 29.27
C GLU A 41 -17.10 15.07 28.09
N GLU A 42 -16.57 16.09 27.44
CA GLU A 42 -17.17 16.70 26.24
C GLU A 42 -17.05 15.78 25.03
N LEU A 43 -15.91 15.10 24.87
CA LEU A 43 -15.70 14.13 23.81
C LEU A 43 -16.62 12.91 23.97
N LEU A 44 -16.93 12.52 25.22
CA LEU A 44 -17.81 11.40 25.53
C LEU A 44 -19.29 11.78 25.56
N GLN A 45 -19.66 13.06 25.49
CA GLN A 45 -21.04 13.52 25.47
C GLN A 45 -21.80 12.97 24.27
N GLY A 46 -22.70 12.00 24.54
CA GLY A 46 -23.54 11.32 23.55
C GLY A 46 -22.98 9.98 23.04
N GLY A 47 -21.76 9.58 23.45
CA GLY A 47 -21.19 8.27 23.12
C GLY A 47 -21.35 7.28 24.26
N VAL A 48 -21.93 6.09 23.96
CA VAL A 48 -21.90 4.95 24.89
C VAL A 48 -20.49 4.37 24.84
N VAL A 49 -19.85 4.18 26.01
CA VAL A 49 -18.55 3.51 26.11
C VAL A 49 -18.76 2.02 26.36
N ALA A 50 -17.88 1.18 25.79
CA ALA A 50 -17.94 -0.27 25.98
C ALA A 50 -17.54 -0.71 27.40
N GLY A 51 -16.72 0.09 28.09
CA GLY A 51 -16.29 -0.19 29.44
C GLY A 51 -15.15 0.68 29.92
N ARG A 52 -14.70 0.42 31.15
CA ARG A 52 -13.52 1.04 31.76
C ARG A 52 -12.64 -0.06 32.35
N VAL A 53 -11.33 0.05 32.14
CA VAL A 53 -10.34 -0.92 32.63
C VAL A 53 -9.29 -0.17 33.44
N ASP A 54 -9.06 -0.58 34.66
CA ASP A 54 -7.97 -0.03 35.48
C ASP A 54 -6.65 -0.69 35.05
N LEU A 55 -5.70 0.11 34.59
CA LEU A 55 -4.38 -0.34 34.16
C LEU A 55 -3.33 -0.23 35.26
N GLY A 56 -3.70 0.28 36.43
CA GLY A 56 -2.79 0.52 37.54
C GLY A 56 -1.82 1.68 37.27
N GLU A 57 -0.64 1.58 37.90
CA GLU A 57 0.41 2.58 37.74
C GLU A 57 1.27 2.30 36.50
N LEU A 58 1.35 3.26 35.60
CA LEU A 58 2.12 3.21 34.38
C LEU A 58 3.03 4.44 34.22
N GLU A 59 4.08 4.29 33.46
CA GLU A 59 4.89 5.40 32.95
C GLU A 59 4.40 5.78 31.55
N ILE A 60 3.74 6.93 31.43
CA ILE A 60 3.09 7.36 30.19
C ILE A 60 3.85 8.50 29.49
N PRO A 61 3.84 8.57 28.14
CA PRO A 61 4.47 9.66 27.40
C PRO A 61 3.76 10.99 27.65
N ILE A 62 4.48 12.01 28.11
CA ILE A 62 3.91 13.34 28.35
C ILE A 62 3.34 13.96 27.06
N ALA A 63 3.93 13.66 25.91
CA ALA A 63 3.46 14.17 24.63
C ALA A 63 2.03 13.70 24.27
N GLN A 64 1.60 12.54 24.78
CA GLN A 64 0.25 11.98 24.53
C GLN A 64 -0.80 12.47 25.54
N ILE A 65 -0.43 13.31 26.50
CA ILE A 65 -1.39 13.98 27.37
C ILE A 65 -1.96 15.19 26.62
N VAL A 66 -3.18 15.09 26.15
CA VAL A 66 -3.81 16.11 25.26
C VAL A 66 -4.90 16.91 25.96
N GLY A 67 -5.40 16.43 27.12
CA GLY A 67 -6.55 17.02 27.75
C GLY A 67 -6.72 16.75 29.22
N MET A 68 -7.86 17.17 29.71
CA MET A 68 -8.34 17.03 31.08
C MET A 68 -9.63 16.22 31.10
N ASN A 69 -9.95 15.60 32.22
CA ASN A 69 -11.22 14.89 32.35
C ASN A 69 -12.41 15.86 32.31
N THR A 70 -12.32 16.98 33.04
CA THR A 70 -13.40 17.97 33.21
C THR A 70 -12.96 19.38 32.84
N ALA A 71 -13.90 20.24 32.41
CA ALA A 71 -13.63 21.65 32.01
C ALA A 71 -13.24 22.58 33.17
N GLY A 72 -13.44 22.18 34.42
CA GLY A 72 -13.36 23.07 35.60
C GLY A 72 -12.07 23.88 35.81
N ARG A 73 -10.96 23.50 35.17
CA ARG A 73 -9.66 24.21 35.22
C ARG A 73 -9.02 24.38 33.85
N GLN A 74 -9.76 24.14 32.79
CA GLN A 74 -9.29 24.17 31.41
C GLN A 74 -8.63 25.51 31.07
N THR A 75 -9.27 26.62 31.42
CA THR A 75 -8.82 27.98 31.10
C THR A 75 -7.56 28.44 31.85
N ALA A 76 -7.09 27.66 32.83
CA ALA A 76 -5.82 27.94 33.50
C ALA A 76 -4.59 27.54 32.68
N PHE A 77 -4.77 26.74 31.62
CA PHE A 77 -3.72 26.22 30.77
C PHE A 77 -4.03 26.48 29.28
N ALA A 78 -2.98 26.71 28.51
CA ALA A 78 -3.07 26.63 27.06
C ALA A 78 -3.08 25.17 26.58
N ALA A 79 -3.41 24.91 25.32
CA ALA A 79 -3.44 23.56 24.71
C ALA A 79 -2.14 22.76 24.92
N ASN A 80 -1.00 23.42 25.07
CA ASN A 80 0.28 22.80 25.42
C ASN A 80 0.50 22.56 26.92
N PHE A 81 -0.55 22.70 27.77
CA PHE A 81 -0.48 22.61 29.22
C PHE A 81 0.38 23.67 29.92
N MET A 82 0.84 24.68 29.23
CA MET A 82 1.54 25.79 29.85
C MET A 82 0.57 26.76 30.51
N PRO A 83 0.99 27.44 31.62
CA PRO A 83 0.13 28.36 32.36
C PRO A 83 -0.41 29.52 31.50
N LEU A 84 -1.63 29.96 31.82
CA LEU A 84 -2.22 31.21 31.29
C LEU A 84 -2.51 32.24 32.40
N LEU A 85 -2.49 31.81 33.67
CA LEU A 85 -2.78 32.66 34.83
C LEU A 85 -1.50 33.35 35.34
N ASP A 86 -1.63 34.64 35.73
CA ASP A 86 -0.53 35.48 36.14
C ASP A 86 0.07 35.13 37.51
N LEU A 87 1.26 35.69 37.79
CA LEU A 87 2.07 35.45 38.99
C LEU A 87 1.36 35.68 40.33
N GLY A 88 0.39 36.60 40.42
CA GLY A 88 -0.33 36.92 41.66
C GLY A 88 -1.39 35.91 42.08
N THR A 89 -1.53 34.80 41.37
CA THR A 89 -2.57 33.81 41.61
C THR A 89 -2.10 32.66 42.50
N GLU A 90 -3.04 32.02 43.23
CA GLU A 90 -2.80 30.76 43.96
C GLU A 90 -2.29 29.67 43.01
N PHE A 91 -2.73 29.70 41.77
CA PHE A 91 -2.26 28.79 40.73
C PHE A 91 -0.75 28.88 40.56
N ALA A 92 -0.24 30.10 40.34
CA ALA A 92 1.19 30.35 40.16
C ALA A 92 2.01 29.95 41.36
N SER A 93 1.55 30.27 42.58
CA SER A 93 2.22 29.87 43.84
C SER A 93 2.39 28.33 43.91
N LYS A 94 1.32 27.56 43.64
CA LYS A 94 1.36 26.10 43.64
C LYS A 94 2.22 25.52 42.51
N TRP A 95 2.24 26.14 41.33
CA TRP A 95 3.08 25.73 40.21
C TRP A 95 4.56 25.95 40.52
N ILE A 96 4.91 27.11 41.12
CA ILE A 96 6.27 27.44 41.54
C ILE A 96 6.75 26.48 42.61
N SER A 97 5.93 26.17 43.63
CA SER A 97 6.30 25.20 44.65
C SER A 97 6.56 23.79 44.09
N LEU A 98 5.77 23.34 43.09
CA LEU A 98 6.04 22.08 42.41
C LEU A 98 7.33 22.13 41.57
N CYS A 99 7.63 23.26 40.97
CA CYS A 99 8.87 23.47 40.24
C CYS A 99 10.08 23.50 41.19
N GLU A 100 9.97 24.13 42.35
CA GLU A 100 10.98 24.07 43.43
C GLU A 100 11.26 22.62 43.86
N ALA A 101 10.21 21.82 44.07
CA ALA A 101 10.35 20.39 44.42
C ALA A 101 11.04 19.60 43.29
N HIS A 102 10.73 19.93 42.01
CA HIS A 102 11.37 19.30 40.86
C HIS A 102 12.86 19.64 40.75
N LEU A 103 13.24 20.87 41.07
CA LEU A 103 14.64 21.32 41.06
C LEU A 103 15.41 20.85 42.32
N GLY A 104 14.73 20.39 43.35
CA GLY A 104 15.33 19.85 44.54
C GLY A 104 15.64 18.35 44.44
N ASP A 105 16.21 17.81 45.51
CA ASP A 105 16.67 16.42 45.58
C ASP A 105 15.53 15.38 45.52
N THR A 106 14.29 15.77 45.88
CA THR A 106 13.14 14.85 45.93
C THR A 106 12.41 14.69 44.62
N GLY A 107 12.49 15.66 43.72
CA GLY A 107 11.77 15.66 42.43
C GLY A 107 10.23 15.65 42.59
N ILE A 108 9.53 15.45 41.49
CA ILE A 108 8.07 15.21 41.45
C ILE A 108 7.86 13.68 41.47
N VAL A 109 7.57 13.10 42.62
CA VAL A 109 7.47 11.65 42.81
C VAL A 109 6.03 11.14 42.70
N ASP A 110 5.04 11.95 43.06
CA ASP A 110 3.63 11.51 43.11
C ASP A 110 3.07 11.27 41.72
N PRO A 111 2.52 10.07 41.43
CA PRO A 111 1.85 9.81 40.15
C PRO A 111 0.64 10.74 39.95
N ILE A 112 0.36 11.07 38.67
CA ILE A 112 -0.90 11.73 38.32
C ILE A 112 -2.02 10.67 38.21
N ARG A 113 -3.28 11.14 38.14
CA ARG A 113 -4.42 10.29 37.74
C ARG A 113 -4.94 10.74 36.38
N CYS A 114 -5.16 9.80 35.48
CA CYS A 114 -5.67 10.11 34.16
C CYS A 114 -6.53 8.99 33.56
N PHE A 115 -7.34 9.38 32.61
CA PHE A 115 -8.02 8.45 31.71
C PHE A 115 -7.22 8.30 30.42
N GLU A 116 -7.20 7.10 29.87
CA GLU A 116 -6.74 6.83 28.52
C GLU A 116 -7.97 6.61 27.62
N TYR A 117 -8.05 7.33 26.51
CA TYR A 117 -9.10 7.17 25.50
C TYR A 117 -8.49 7.33 24.10
N MET A 118 -8.69 6.35 23.24
CA MET A 118 -8.19 6.34 21.86
C MET A 118 -6.67 6.60 21.76
N GLY A 119 -5.88 6.03 22.69
CA GLY A 119 -4.41 6.17 22.72
C GLY A 119 -3.90 7.50 23.27
N GLN A 120 -4.78 8.39 23.75
CA GLN A 120 -4.46 9.69 24.33
C GLN A 120 -4.82 9.74 25.82
N PHE A 121 -4.15 10.61 26.59
CA PHE A 121 -4.36 10.74 28.03
C PHE A 121 -5.03 12.05 28.40
N TYR A 122 -5.98 11.97 29.33
CA TYR A 122 -6.78 13.07 29.87
C TYR A 122 -6.62 13.10 31.39
N VAL A 123 -6.02 14.17 31.89
CA VAL A 123 -5.66 14.29 33.29
C VAL A 123 -6.90 14.53 34.16
N GLN A 124 -7.11 13.66 35.14
CA GLN A 124 -8.10 13.83 36.20
C GLN A 124 -7.51 14.63 37.35
N GLU A 125 -6.28 14.27 37.78
CA GLU A 125 -5.56 14.93 38.86
C GLU A 125 -4.06 15.04 38.54
N GLY A 126 -3.48 16.25 38.76
CA GLY A 126 -2.05 16.48 38.57
C GLY A 126 -1.70 17.40 37.40
N ASN A 127 -2.64 18.16 36.86
CA ASN A 127 -2.42 19.08 35.73
C ASN A 127 -1.18 19.98 35.87
N LYS A 128 -0.90 20.49 37.10
CA LYS A 128 0.29 21.31 37.35
C LYS A 128 1.58 20.50 37.29
N ARG A 129 1.56 19.20 37.74
CA ARG A 129 2.71 18.29 37.59
C ARG A 129 3.05 18.06 36.13
N VAL A 130 2.03 17.81 35.29
CA VAL A 130 2.19 17.71 33.82
C VAL A 130 2.79 18.99 33.26
N SER A 131 2.27 20.17 33.66
CA SER A 131 2.76 21.45 33.21
C SER A 131 4.24 21.68 33.54
N VAL A 132 4.64 21.42 34.79
CA VAL A 132 6.04 21.56 35.23
C VAL A 132 6.94 20.61 34.44
N LEU A 133 6.65 19.30 34.42
CA LEU A 133 7.49 18.30 33.77
C LEU A 133 7.58 18.57 32.25
N ARG A 134 6.50 18.99 31.63
CA ARG A 134 6.48 19.38 30.20
C ARG A 134 7.36 20.61 29.92
N SER A 135 7.39 21.59 30.84
CA SER A 135 8.25 22.78 30.69
C SER A 135 9.75 22.44 30.75
N PHE A 136 10.12 21.34 31.38
CA PHE A 136 11.49 20.80 31.40
C PHE A 136 11.76 19.77 30.31
N GLY A 137 10.79 19.50 29.42
CA GLY A 137 10.95 18.55 28.33
C GLY A 137 11.03 17.09 28.78
N ALA A 138 10.47 16.76 29.96
CA ALA A 138 10.44 15.38 30.44
C ALA A 138 9.71 14.48 29.43
N PRO A 139 10.25 13.29 29.09
CA PRO A 139 9.65 12.43 28.07
C PRO A 139 8.42 11.67 28.61
N THR A 140 8.40 11.32 29.90
CA THR A 140 7.39 10.49 30.55
C THR A 140 6.98 11.03 31.92
N ILE A 141 5.85 10.54 32.42
CA ILE A 141 5.34 10.79 33.78
C ILE A 141 4.66 9.55 34.33
N ARG A 142 4.82 9.29 35.64
CA ARG A 142 4.10 8.22 36.34
C ARG A 142 2.62 8.60 36.51
N ALA A 143 1.72 7.67 36.19
CA ALA A 143 0.28 7.88 36.24
C ALA A 143 -0.48 6.63 36.66
N TYR A 144 -1.52 6.79 37.49
CA TYR A 144 -2.59 5.80 37.60
C TYR A 144 -3.56 6.01 36.42
N VAL A 145 -3.71 4.98 35.61
CA VAL A 145 -4.43 5.08 34.32
C VAL A 145 -5.69 4.22 34.35
N THR A 146 -6.82 4.83 34.06
CA THR A 146 -8.06 4.11 33.75
C THR A 146 -8.35 4.23 32.26
N ARG A 147 -8.34 3.13 31.54
CA ARG A 147 -8.68 3.06 30.10
C ARG A 147 -10.18 3.13 29.92
N VAL A 148 -10.64 3.99 29.02
CA VAL A 148 -12.03 4.08 28.56
C VAL A 148 -12.11 3.45 27.17
N LEU A 149 -12.90 2.38 27.03
CA LEU A 149 -13.04 1.65 25.78
C LEU A 149 -14.19 2.26 24.95
N PRO A 150 -13.97 2.73 23.71
CA PRO A 150 -15.05 3.10 22.80
C PRO A 150 -15.87 1.87 22.43
N LEU A 151 -17.15 2.06 22.06
CA LEU A 151 -17.90 0.99 21.40
C LEU A 151 -17.22 0.61 20.09
N TYR A 152 -17.08 -0.70 19.86
CA TYR A 152 -16.57 -1.19 18.60
C TYR A 152 -17.52 -0.78 17.45
N SER A 153 -16.97 -0.20 16.41
CA SER A 153 -17.71 0.26 15.23
C SER A 153 -16.84 0.13 13.98
N ASP A 154 -17.43 0.33 12.81
CA ASP A 154 -16.71 0.35 11.53
C ASP A 154 -15.92 1.66 11.30
N ASP A 155 -15.96 2.60 12.25
CA ASP A 155 -15.10 3.78 12.23
C ASP A 155 -13.62 3.35 12.14
N PRO A 156 -12.89 3.78 11.12
CA PRO A 156 -11.47 3.42 10.94
C PRO A 156 -10.62 3.74 12.17
N ALA A 157 -10.85 4.86 12.86
CA ALA A 157 -10.10 5.25 14.04
C ALA A 157 -10.34 4.28 15.21
N VAL A 158 -11.59 3.84 15.42
CA VAL A 158 -11.94 2.85 16.44
C VAL A 158 -11.29 1.51 16.11
N ARG A 159 -11.32 1.08 14.85
CA ARG A 159 -10.69 -0.18 14.41
C ARG A 159 -9.18 -0.17 14.62
N VAL A 160 -8.50 0.92 14.28
CA VAL A 160 -7.05 1.09 14.51
C VAL A 160 -6.75 1.09 16.00
N TYR A 161 -7.59 1.71 16.83
CA TYR A 161 -7.41 1.70 18.27
C TYR A 161 -7.53 0.29 18.87
N TYR A 162 -8.49 -0.52 18.43
CA TYR A 162 -8.58 -1.91 18.88
C TYR A 162 -7.38 -2.76 18.42
N GLU A 163 -6.83 -2.50 17.25
CA GLU A 163 -5.57 -3.11 16.81
C GLU A 163 -4.38 -2.66 17.67
N PHE A 164 -4.34 -1.38 18.07
CA PHE A 164 -3.38 -0.88 19.06
C PHE A 164 -3.50 -1.63 20.39
N LEU A 165 -4.70 -1.89 20.91
CA LEU A 165 -4.86 -2.61 22.18
C LEU A 165 -4.21 -3.99 22.14
N HIS A 166 -4.41 -4.75 21.05
CA HIS A 166 -3.75 -6.05 20.87
C HIS A 166 -2.22 -5.93 20.80
N PHE A 167 -1.72 -4.92 20.10
CA PHE A 167 -0.29 -4.65 20.04
C PHE A 167 0.26 -4.26 21.42
N TYR A 168 -0.44 -3.38 22.14
CA TYR A 168 -0.05 -2.93 23.48
C TYR A 168 0.02 -4.07 24.49
N GLU A 169 -0.92 -5.01 24.48
CA GLU A 169 -0.91 -6.20 25.34
C GLU A 169 0.39 -7.00 25.21
N ARG A 170 1.00 -7.01 24.02
CA ARG A 170 2.24 -7.74 23.75
C ARG A 170 3.49 -6.93 24.04
N CYS A 171 3.51 -5.66 23.74
CA CYS A 171 4.72 -4.84 23.86
C CYS A 171 4.70 -3.83 25.02
N GLY A 172 3.54 -3.40 25.51
CA GLY A 172 3.41 -2.40 26.58
C GLY A 172 3.85 -0.98 26.19
N LEU A 173 3.91 -0.66 24.88
CA LEU A 173 4.46 0.61 24.38
C LEU A 173 3.34 1.54 23.89
N TYR A 174 3.20 2.71 24.51
CA TYR A 174 2.32 3.79 24.06
C TYR A 174 2.96 4.73 23.02
N GLN A 175 4.28 4.65 22.83
CA GLN A 175 5.03 5.55 21.95
C GLN A 175 4.76 5.29 20.47
N VAL A 176 4.31 4.09 20.14
CA VAL A 176 4.02 3.66 18.76
C VAL A 176 2.57 3.98 18.43
N HIS A 177 2.36 4.89 17.50
CA HIS A 177 1.03 5.31 17.09
C HIS A 177 0.89 5.31 15.57
N PHE A 178 -0.06 4.52 15.08
CA PHE A 178 -0.44 4.43 13.68
C PHE A 178 -1.86 4.96 13.45
N ASN A 179 -2.09 5.53 12.28
CA ASN A 179 -3.41 6.00 11.85
C ASN A 179 -4.11 5.02 10.89
N ARG A 180 -3.47 3.91 10.55
CA ARG A 180 -3.97 2.94 9.57
C ARG A 180 -4.08 1.55 10.13
N LEU A 181 -5.18 0.90 9.76
CA LEU A 181 -5.41 -0.50 10.08
C LEU A 181 -4.35 -1.38 9.41
N GLY A 182 -3.81 -2.35 10.15
CA GLY A 182 -2.82 -3.31 9.69
C GLY A 182 -1.37 -2.88 9.87
N ASP A 183 -1.07 -1.65 10.32
CA ASP A 183 0.31 -1.19 10.45
C ASP A 183 1.00 -1.71 11.73
N TYR A 184 0.27 -2.01 12.80
CA TYR A 184 0.84 -2.68 13.99
C TYR A 184 1.37 -4.09 13.67
N PRO A 185 0.61 -5.00 13.01
CA PRO A 185 1.14 -6.28 12.56
C PRO A 185 2.32 -6.16 11.60
N LYS A 186 2.30 -5.18 10.69
CA LYS A 186 3.43 -4.94 9.78
C LYS A 186 4.69 -4.54 10.52
N LEU A 187 4.57 -3.72 11.57
CA LEU A 187 5.73 -3.38 12.40
C LEU A 187 6.30 -4.63 13.08
N GLN A 188 5.47 -5.48 13.68
CA GLN A 188 5.93 -6.73 14.30
C GLN A 188 6.66 -7.61 13.26
N ALA A 189 6.09 -7.79 12.07
CA ALA A 189 6.71 -8.55 11.00
C ALA A 189 8.04 -7.93 10.52
N ALA A 190 8.10 -6.60 10.40
CA ALA A 190 9.34 -5.89 10.01
C ALA A 190 10.46 -6.03 11.07
N LEU A 191 10.09 -6.28 12.33
CA LEU A 191 11.02 -6.57 13.42
C LEU A 191 11.40 -8.06 13.53
N GLY A 192 10.82 -8.91 12.68
CA GLY A 192 11.05 -10.36 12.70
C GLY A 192 10.23 -11.10 13.77
N PHE A 193 9.19 -10.47 14.32
CA PHE A 193 8.31 -11.07 15.32
C PHE A 193 7.07 -11.67 14.66
N ASP A 194 6.60 -12.80 15.17
CA ASP A 194 5.29 -13.34 14.81
C ASP A 194 4.15 -12.52 15.46
N ALA A 195 2.92 -12.79 15.06
CA ALA A 195 1.75 -12.04 15.51
C ALA A 195 1.46 -12.20 17.02
N GLU A 196 1.90 -13.30 17.65
CA GLU A 196 1.65 -13.63 19.04
C GLU A 196 2.86 -13.34 19.96
N HIS A 197 3.97 -12.84 19.39
CA HIS A 197 5.20 -12.57 20.13
C HIS A 197 4.98 -11.54 21.25
N VAL A 198 5.32 -11.91 22.50
CA VAL A 198 5.31 -11.03 23.66
C VAL A 198 6.72 -10.47 23.87
N TRP A 199 6.85 -9.16 23.83
CA TRP A 199 8.15 -8.49 23.88
C TRP A 199 8.79 -8.58 25.26
N SER A 200 10.02 -9.06 25.33
CA SER A 200 10.85 -9.02 26.52
C SER A 200 11.24 -7.57 26.89
N GLN A 201 11.68 -7.35 28.12
CA GLN A 201 12.19 -6.03 28.55
C GLN A 201 13.38 -5.56 27.71
N LEU A 202 14.22 -6.49 27.25
CA LEU A 202 15.39 -6.18 26.43
C LEU A 202 14.96 -5.68 25.04
N GLU A 203 14.00 -6.35 24.40
CA GLU A 203 13.44 -5.98 23.09
C GLU A 203 12.75 -4.61 23.15
N ARG A 204 11.94 -4.37 24.21
CA ARG A 204 11.32 -3.06 24.44
C ARG A 204 12.35 -1.93 24.55
N ARG A 205 13.41 -2.13 25.34
CA ARG A 205 14.48 -1.14 25.52
C ARG A 205 15.24 -0.90 24.20
N ALA A 206 15.60 -1.98 23.50
CA ALA A 206 16.30 -1.90 22.22
C ALA A 206 15.46 -1.14 21.18
N PHE A 207 14.17 -1.46 21.10
CA PHE A 207 13.24 -0.77 20.19
C PHE A 207 13.07 0.71 20.57
N LEU A 208 12.82 1.03 21.84
CA LEU A 208 12.65 2.41 22.28
C LEU A 208 13.89 3.27 22.00
N THR A 209 15.08 2.73 22.22
CA THR A 209 16.33 3.42 21.89
C THR A 209 16.39 3.74 20.39
N ALA A 210 16.11 2.75 19.55
CA ALA A 210 16.08 2.91 18.11
C ALA A 210 14.98 3.90 17.65
N PHE A 211 13.78 3.78 18.24
CA PHE A 211 12.64 4.65 17.96
C PHE A 211 12.93 6.12 18.28
N TYR A 212 13.52 6.39 19.44
CA TYR A 212 13.86 7.78 19.82
C TYR A 212 15.05 8.33 19.02
N THR A 213 16.01 7.49 18.61
CA THR A 213 17.10 7.90 17.69
C THR A 213 16.50 8.31 16.36
N PHE A 214 15.61 7.49 15.78
CA PHE A 214 14.92 7.80 14.55
C PHE A 214 14.04 9.06 14.70
N LYS A 215 13.25 9.13 15.78
CA LYS A 215 12.37 10.27 16.07
C LYS A 215 13.15 11.60 16.10
N THR A 216 14.31 11.64 16.74
CA THR A 216 15.14 12.85 16.83
C THR A 216 15.56 13.35 15.45
N ALA A 217 15.99 12.43 14.55
CA ALA A 217 16.34 12.77 13.19
C ALA A 217 15.12 13.21 12.36
N TYR A 218 13.99 12.52 12.53
CA TYR A 218 12.74 12.81 11.82
C TYR A 218 12.16 14.16 12.24
N ASP A 219 12.06 14.44 13.54
CA ASP A 219 11.57 15.73 14.07
C ASP A 219 12.40 16.92 13.58
N LYS A 220 13.74 16.75 13.49
CA LYS A 220 14.64 17.77 12.94
C LYS A 220 14.35 18.08 11.48
N LEU A 221 13.99 17.08 10.69
CA LEU A 221 13.65 17.24 9.27
C LEU A 221 12.27 17.85 9.05
N THR A 222 11.32 17.58 9.93
CA THR A 222 9.91 18.00 9.78
C THR A 222 9.59 19.37 10.35
N GLN A 223 10.45 19.94 11.21
CA GLN A 223 10.30 21.27 11.81
C GLN A 223 8.89 21.59 12.38
N SER A 224 8.21 20.62 12.96
CA SER A 224 6.88 20.73 13.59
C SER A 224 5.65 20.42 12.71
N ALA A 225 5.82 19.99 11.46
CA ALA A 225 4.72 19.58 10.59
C ALA A 225 5.04 18.25 9.89
N PRO A 226 5.11 17.12 10.64
CA PRO A 226 5.39 15.83 10.05
C PRO A 226 4.24 15.40 9.12
N PRO A 227 4.54 14.88 7.91
CA PRO A 227 3.52 14.38 7.00
C PRO A 227 2.79 13.15 7.55
N VAL A 228 3.50 12.34 8.34
CA VAL A 228 2.99 11.11 8.97
C VAL A 228 3.53 10.98 10.40
N THR A 229 2.96 10.07 11.20
CA THR A 229 3.48 9.82 12.56
C THR A 229 4.91 9.25 12.51
N THR A 230 5.64 9.39 13.61
CA THR A 230 7.00 8.81 13.72
C THR A 230 6.98 7.29 13.50
N ALA A 231 5.93 6.60 13.96
CA ALA A 231 5.79 5.16 13.79
C ALA A 231 5.55 4.77 12.32
N GLU A 232 4.71 5.51 11.60
CA GLU A 232 4.49 5.33 10.17
C GLU A 232 5.77 5.62 9.36
N ALA A 233 6.50 6.68 9.73
CA ALA A 233 7.77 7.01 9.11
C ALA A 233 8.84 5.92 9.36
N LEU A 234 8.95 5.42 10.60
CA LEU A 234 9.85 4.32 10.94
C LEU A 234 9.47 3.02 10.21
N LEU A 235 8.18 2.68 10.17
CA LEU A 235 7.71 1.50 9.43
C LEU A 235 8.07 1.60 7.94
N THR A 236 7.89 2.77 7.33
CA THR A 236 8.28 3.01 5.95
C THR A 236 9.80 2.88 5.78
N TRP A 237 10.59 3.43 6.71
CA TRP A 237 12.05 3.34 6.69
C TRP A 237 12.54 1.89 6.84
N LEU A 238 11.90 1.07 7.66
CA LEU A 238 12.22 -0.35 7.85
C LEU A 238 11.98 -1.21 6.59
N HIS A 239 11.33 -0.70 5.56
CA HIS A 239 11.26 -1.40 4.28
C HIS A 239 12.61 -1.46 3.55
N ALA A 240 13.48 -0.49 3.78
CA ALA A 240 14.80 -0.40 3.14
C ALA A 240 15.97 -0.64 4.09
N TYR A 241 15.74 -0.50 5.40
CA TYR A 241 16.76 -0.54 6.46
C TYR A 241 16.29 -1.45 7.59
N THR A 242 17.16 -1.70 8.56
CA THR A 242 16.88 -2.50 9.75
C THR A 242 17.07 -1.69 11.03
N LEU A 243 16.53 -2.15 12.17
CA LEU A 243 16.83 -1.52 13.46
C LEU A 243 18.34 -1.54 13.81
N GLY A 244 19.07 -2.51 13.27
CA GLY A 244 20.53 -2.58 13.42
C GLY A 244 21.23 -1.39 12.79
N ASP A 245 20.74 -0.89 11.66
CA ASP A 245 21.31 0.26 10.95
C ASP A 245 21.24 1.54 11.81
N LEU A 246 20.20 1.71 12.65
CA LEU A 246 20.09 2.83 13.58
C LEU A 246 21.20 2.90 14.65
N ARG A 247 21.94 1.80 14.85
CA ARG A 247 23.06 1.74 15.79
C ARG A 247 24.40 2.12 15.16
N VAL A 248 24.51 2.01 13.84
CA VAL A 248 25.77 2.22 13.11
C VAL A 248 25.77 3.48 12.25
N LEU A 249 24.60 3.93 11.79
CA LEU A 249 24.47 5.17 11.04
C LEU A 249 24.77 6.39 11.90
N THR A 250 25.57 7.30 11.38
CA THR A 250 25.73 8.63 11.95
C THR A 250 24.43 9.43 11.80
N GLN A 251 24.25 10.48 12.61
CA GLN A 251 23.07 11.35 12.53
C GLN A 251 22.85 11.91 11.10
N ALA A 252 23.93 12.30 10.41
CA ALA A 252 23.85 12.82 9.06
C ALA A 252 23.45 11.76 8.02
N GLU A 253 23.88 10.53 8.20
CA GLU A 253 23.52 9.39 7.34
C GLU A 253 22.07 8.99 7.58
N LEU A 254 21.61 8.98 8.82
CA LEU A 254 20.22 8.73 9.17
C LEU A 254 19.31 9.81 8.56
N GLU A 255 19.64 11.08 8.70
CA GLU A 255 18.88 12.18 8.07
C GLU A 255 18.83 12.04 6.54
N ARG A 256 19.92 11.61 5.90
CA ARG A 256 19.95 11.33 4.45
C ARG A 256 19.05 10.15 4.08
N SER A 257 19.10 9.07 4.86
CA SER A 257 18.25 7.90 4.61
C SER A 257 16.75 8.20 4.77
N ILE A 258 16.37 9.05 5.73
CA ILE A 258 14.99 9.52 5.90
C ILE A 258 14.58 10.40 4.71
N ARG A 259 15.46 11.28 4.23
CA ARG A 259 15.18 12.09 3.02
C ARG A 259 15.01 11.23 1.77
N ALA A 260 15.74 10.13 1.66
CA ALA A 260 15.64 9.23 0.52
C ALA A 260 14.24 8.55 0.41
N ILE A 261 13.57 8.32 1.56
CA ILE A 261 12.21 7.76 1.60
C ILE A 261 11.11 8.84 1.67
N TRP A 262 11.47 10.13 1.57
CA TRP A 262 10.51 11.23 1.74
C TRP A 262 9.31 11.16 0.80
N PRO A 263 9.48 10.82 -0.50
CA PRO A 263 8.34 10.62 -1.41
C PRO A 263 7.37 9.53 -0.94
N GLU A 264 7.89 8.46 -0.31
CA GLU A 264 7.04 7.40 0.28
C GLU A 264 6.26 7.92 1.49
N LEU A 265 6.86 8.76 2.33
CA LEU A 265 6.18 9.38 3.47
C LEU A 265 5.03 10.30 3.02
N GLU A 266 5.24 11.07 1.95
CA GLU A 266 4.19 11.91 1.36
C GLU A 266 3.05 11.07 0.78
N ALA A 267 3.36 9.97 0.10
CA ALA A 267 2.34 9.04 -0.41
C ALA A 267 1.55 8.38 0.74
N VAL A 268 2.25 8.00 1.81
CA VAL A 268 1.61 7.51 3.05
C VAL A 268 0.67 8.58 3.61
N ALA A 269 1.07 9.84 3.70
CA ALA A 269 0.26 10.96 4.18
C ALA A 269 -1.01 11.18 3.32
N GLN A 270 -0.92 10.98 2.00
CA GLN A 270 -2.03 11.13 1.06
C GLN A 270 -2.97 9.91 1.00
N GLY A 271 -2.81 8.96 1.92
CA GLY A 271 -3.65 7.75 1.98
C GLY A 271 -3.24 6.68 0.96
N GLY A 272 -2.00 6.71 0.45
CA GLY A 272 -1.50 5.73 -0.52
C GLY A 272 -2.20 5.84 -1.88
N LYS A 273 -2.60 7.04 -2.29
CA LYS A 273 -3.19 7.25 -3.63
C LYS A 273 -2.21 6.83 -4.70
N ILE A 274 -2.68 5.97 -5.60
CA ILE A 274 -1.92 5.46 -6.73
C ILE A 274 -2.39 6.20 -7.97
N ALA A 275 -1.47 6.79 -8.72
CA ALA A 275 -1.77 7.33 -10.04
C ALA A 275 -1.70 6.18 -11.06
N VAL A 276 -2.86 5.67 -11.49
CA VAL A 276 -2.92 4.65 -12.54
C VAL A 276 -2.89 5.31 -13.90
N GLN A 277 -1.80 5.09 -14.65
CA GLN A 277 -1.62 5.57 -16.00
C GLN A 277 -2.18 4.54 -16.98
N THR A 278 -3.35 4.83 -17.54
CA THR A 278 -4.06 3.94 -18.50
C THR A 278 -3.66 4.18 -19.95
N GLU A 279 -3.06 5.33 -20.24
CA GLU A 279 -2.63 5.71 -21.59
C GLU A 279 -1.13 5.98 -21.60
N ALA A 280 -0.47 5.59 -22.68
CA ALA A 280 0.91 5.98 -22.93
C ALA A 280 0.94 7.45 -23.39
N ALA A 281 1.98 8.18 -22.96
CA ALA A 281 2.17 9.55 -23.45
C ALA A 281 2.18 9.57 -24.98
N PRO A 282 1.45 10.52 -25.63
CA PRO A 282 1.38 10.59 -27.08
C PRO A 282 2.78 10.75 -27.67
N GLU A 283 3.10 9.98 -28.71
CA GLU A 283 4.35 10.17 -29.45
C GLU A 283 4.29 11.51 -30.20
N PRO A 284 5.30 12.37 -30.09
CA PRO A 284 5.33 13.62 -30.86
C PRO A 284 5.34 13.29 -32.35
N GLN A 285 4.32 13.76 -33.07
CA GLN A 285 4.15 13.53 -34.50
C GLN A 285 5.10 14.37 -35.36
N SER A 286 5.98 15.21 -34.77
CA SER A 286 6.87 16.08 -35.54
C SER A 286 8.06 15.32 -36.13
N LEU A 287 8.31 15.53 -37.40
CA LEU A 287 9.49 15.04 -38.13
C LEU A 287 10.81 15.49 -37.48
N LEU A 288 10.83 16.68 -36.85
CA LEU A 288 11.97 17.20 -36.10
C LEU A 288 12.24 16.39 -34.80
N GLY A 289 11.21 15.89 -34.13
CA GLY A 289 11.35 15.00 -32.97
C GLY A 289 11.93 13.62 -33.33
N ARG A 290 11.79 13.19 -34.61
CA ARG A 290 12.42 11.96 -35.11
C ARG A 290 13.89 12.14 -35.48
N LEU A 291 14.32 13.37 -35.78
CA LEU A 291 15.69 13.72 -36.23
C LEU A 291 16.59 14.15 -35.06
N THR A 292 16.06 14.58 -33.92
CA THR A 292 16.83 14.78 -32.70
C THR A 292 17.10 13.42 -32.06
N GLY A 293 18.13 12.74 -32.52
CA GLY A 293 18.56 11.45 -32.00
C GLY A 293 18.71 11.50 -30.48
N PHE A 294 18.33 10.40 -29.81
CA PHE A 294 18.48 10.25 -28.36
C PHE A 294 19.91 10.60 -27.94
N ARG A 295 20.05 11.52 -26.98
CA ARG A 295 21.36 11.87 -26.42
C ARG A 295 21.77 10.80 -25.41
N GLY A 296 22.53 9.80 -25.86
CA GLY A 296 23.11 8.75 -25.04
C GLY A 296 22.46 7.38 -25.20
N CYS A 297 23.10 6.35 -24.68
CA CYS A 297 22.62 4.98 -24.63
C CYS A 297 21.98 4.71 -23.25
N LEU A 298 20.71 4.28 -23.21
CA LEU A 298 20.03 3.89 -21.97
C LEU A 298 20.52 2.51 -21.52
N ARG A 299 21.18 2.43 -20.39
CA ARG A 299 21.56 1.14 -19.77
C ARG A 299 20.38 0.60 -18.97
N ALA A 300 19.77 -0.46 -19.50
CA ALA A 300 18.61 -1.14 -18.93
C ALA A 300 19.01 -2.51 -18.39
N ALA A 301 18.63 -2.82 -17.16
CA ALA A 301 18.78 -4.13 -16.57
C ALA A 301 17.41 -4.84 -16.52
N PHE A 302 17.39 -6.13 -16.89
CA PHE A 302 16.22 -7.00 -16.77
C PHE A 302 16.56 -8.08 -15.74
N VAL A 303 15.83 -8.08 -14.63
CA VAL A 303 16.04 -9.03 -13.54
C VAL A 303 14.96 -10.10 -13.57
N TYR A 304 15.36 -11.34 -13.76
CA TYR A 304 14.51 -12.53 -13.88
C TYR A 304 14.71 -13.45 -12.69
N GLU A 305 13.64 -14.04 -12.15
CA GLU A 305 13.74 -15.02 -11.06
C GLU A 305 14.42 -16.33 -11.49
N CYS A 306 14.27 -16.70 -12.77
CA CYS A 306 14.87 -17.91 -13.34
C CYS A 306 15.17 -17.70 -14.83
N ALA A 307 15.85 -18.68 -15.43
CA ALA A 307 16.12 -18.68 -16.88
C ALA A 307 14.81 -18.68 -17.70
N PRO A 308 14.76 -18.01 -18.87
CA PRO A 308 13.57 -17.93 -19.71
C PRO A 308 12.99 -19.28 -20.12
N GLU A 309 13.83 -20.30 -20.25
CA GLU A 309 13.44 -21.66 -20.60
C GLU A 309 12.64 -22.37 -19.50
N ALA A 310 12.84 -21.95 -18.24
CA ALA A 310 12.18 -22.54 -17.09
C ALA A 310 10.76 -21.96 -16.84
N SER A 311 10.44 -20.77 -17.42
CA SER A 311 9.17 -20.10 -17.16
C SER A 311 8.62 -19.45 -18.43
N PRO A 312 7.42 -19.83 -18.89
CA PRO A 312 6.75 -19.17 -20.01
C PRO A 312 6.50 -17.67 -19.78
N TRP A 313 6.32 -17.27 -18.51
CA TRP A 313 6.20 -15.88 -18.12
C TRP A 313 7.50 -15.12 -18.38
N ILE A 314 8.61 -15.63 -17.90
CA ILE A 314 9.93 -15.02 -18.12
C ILE A 314 10.32 -15.06 -19.60
N ALA A 315 10.01 -16.15 -20.33
CA ALA A 315 10.23 -16.22 -21.77
C ALA A 315 9.48 -15.11 -22.55
N ALA A 316 8.25 -14.79 -22.13
CA ALA A 316 7.49 -13.69 -22.72
C ALA A 316 8.14 -12.32 -22.45
N HIS A 317 8.67 -12.10 -21.25
CA HIS A 317 9.42 -10.89 -20.90
C HIS A 317 10.75 -10.79 -21.67
N GLU A 318 11.47 -11.90 -21.81
CA GLU A 318 12.71 -11.97 -22.60
C GLU A 318 12.45 -11.66 -24.10
N ALA A 319 11.34 -12.19 -24.66
CA ALA A 319 10.93 -11.82 -26.02
C ALA A 319 10.68 -10.31 -26.12
N GLY A 320 10.05 -9.70 -25.11
CA GLY A 320 9.84 -8.25 -25.02
C GLY A 320 11.15 -7.46 -24.93
N ARG A 321 12.14 -7.94 -24.15
CA ARG A 321 13.47 -7.31 -24.09
C ARG A 321 14.17 -7.35 -25.46
N ARG A 322 14.10 -8.46 -26.16
CA ARG A 322 14.66 -8.57 -27.53
C ARG A 322 14.00 -7.62 -28.50
N GLN A 323 12.68 -7.46 -28.43
CA GLN A 323 11.95 -6.45 -29.21
C GLN A 323 12.42 -5.02 -28.89
N LEU A 324 12.64 -4.70 -27.61
CA LEU A 324 13.19 -3.41 -27.18
C LEU A 324 14.55 -3.14 -27.85
N VAL A 325 15.49 -4.11 -27.77
CA VAL A 325 16.83 -3.99 -28.40
C VAL A 325 16.71 -3.82 -29.92
N GLN A 326 15.85 -4.61 -30.56
CA GLN A 326 15.62 -4.50 -32.00
C GLN A 326 15.04 -3.12 -32.40
N ALA A 327 14.12 -2.57 -31.59
CA ALA A 327 13.43 -1.31 -31.89
C ALA A 327 14.26 -0.05 -31.63
N LEU A 328 15.16 -0.07 -30.63
CA LEU A 328 15.95 1.09 -30.23
C LEU A 328 17.43 1.00 -30.65
N GLY A 329 17.92 -0.18 -31.04
CA GLY A 329 19.30 -0.39 -31.50
C GLY A 329 20.33 0.14 -30.52
N GLU A 330 21.23 1.00 -30.99
CA GLU A 330 22.32 1.60 -30.19
C GLU A 330 21.84 2.55 -29.07
N ALA A 331 20.57 2.94 -29.08
CA ALA A 331 20.03 3.81 -28.02
C ALA A 331 19.74 3.07 -26.70
N VAL A 332 19.87 1.73 -26.66
CA VAL A 332 19.67 0.91 -25.46
C VAL A 332 20.70 -0.20 -25.34
N ASP A 333 21.31 -0.33 -24.14
CA ASP A 333 22.08 -1.51 -23.70
C ASP A 333 21.24 -2.25 -22.67
N ALA A 334 20.61 -3.37 -23.07
CA ALA A 334 19.66 -4.12 -22.24
C ALA A 334 20.29 -5.44 -21.77
N ARG A 335 20.72 -5.50 -20.52
CA ARG A 335 21.38 -6.67 -19.90
C ARG A 335 20.42 -7.47 -19.05
N VAL A 336 20.68 -8.77 -18.91
CA VAL A 336 19.90 -9.71 -18.10
C VAL A 336 20.69 -10.11 -16.85
N TYR A 337 19.99 -10.17 -15.72
CA TYR A 337 20.49 -10.66 -14.44
C TYR A 337 19.52 -11.74 -13.94
N LEU A 338 20.03 -12.94 -13.68
CA LEU A 338 19.22 -14.04 -13.14
C LEU A 338 19.38 -14.05 -11.62
N VAL A 339 18.26 -14.00 -10.88
CA VAL A 339 18.29 -14.06 -9.41
C VAL A 339 18.97 -15.35 -8.93
N THR A 340 18.85 -16.45 -9.69
CA THR A 340 19.50 -17.73 -9.38
C THR A 340 21.03 -17.67 -9.36
N ASP A 341 21.64 -16.67 -9.96
CA ASP A 341 23.12 -16.51 -10.02
C ASP A 341 23.66 -15.73 -8.82
N TYR A 342 22.79 -15.26 -7.92
CA TYR A 342 23.13 -14.41 -6.77
C TYR A 342 22.57 -15.00 -5.46
N PRO A 343 23.15 -14.63 -4.29
CA PRO A 343 22.69 -15.09 -2.99
C PRO A 343 21.24 -14.66 -2.67
N SER A 344 20.83 -13.49 -3.15
CA SER A 344 19.48 -12.94 -2.94
C SER A 344 19.01 -12.11 -4.14
N PRO A 345 17.71 -11.84 -4.26
CA PRO A 345 17.19 -10.89 -5.25
C PRO A 345 17.80 -9.50 -5.14
N GLU A 346 18.07 -9.04 -3.91
CA GLU A 346 18.71 -7.77 -3.64
C GLU A 346 20.10 -7.69 -4.24
N ASP A 347 20.90 -8.74 -4.10
CA ASP A 347 22.27 -8.78 -4.65
C ASP A 347 22.26 -8.69 -6.19
N ALA A 348 21.29 -9.33 -6.85
CA ALA A 348 21.12 -9.23 -8.30
C ALA A 348 20.80 -7.79 -8.76
N LEU A 349 19.90 -7.10 -8.05
CA LEU A 349 19.54 -5.72 -8.35
C LEU A 349 20.69 -4.76 -8.01
N GLU A 350 21.41 -5.01 -6.93
CA GLU A 350 22.57 -4.23 -6.50
C GLU A 350 23.71 -4.33 -7.50
N GLN A 351 23.97 -5.54 -8.04
CA GLN A 351 24.93 -5.74 -9.12
C GLN A 351 24.51 -4.99 -10.39
N ALA A 352 23.23 -5.04 -10.77
CA ALA A 352 22.73 -4.29 -11.91
C ALA A 352 22.96 -2.77 -11.75
N ALA A 353 22.73 -2.25 -10.54
CA ALA A 353 23.00 -0.83 -10.23
C ALA A 353 24.50 -0.52 -10.26
N ALA A 354 25.35 -1.39 -9.72
CA ALA A 354 26.82 -1.26 -9.74
C ALA A 354 27.39 -1.28 -11.17
N ASP A 355 26.83 -2.09 -12.05
CA ASP A 355 27.18 -2.13 -13.49
C ASP A 355 26.69 -0.88 -14.24
N GLY A 356 26.05 0.04 -13.53
CA GLY A 356 25.63 1.35 -14.02
C GLY A 356 24.30 1.34 -14.76
N ALA A 357 23.38 0.43 -14.44
CA ALA A 357 22.02 0.48 -14.95
C ALA A 357 21.35 1.80 -14.55
N GLN A 358 20.65 2.42 -15.50
CA GLN A 358 19.87 3.64 -15.31
C GLN A 358 18.38 3.32 -15.11
N VAL A 359 17.96 2.14 -15.56
CA VAL A 359 16.63 1.58 -15.34
C VAL A 359 16.75 0.08 -15.09
N VAL A 360 15.96 -0.40 -14.10
CA VAL A 360 15.87 -1.82 -13.75
C VAL A 360 14.43 -2.26 -13.92
N PHE A 361 14.19 -3.24 -14.80
CA PHE A 361 12.92 -3.91 -15.00
C PHE A 361 12.95 -5.24 -14.26
N THR A 362 12.10 -5.41 -13.26
CA THR A 362 11.88 -6.69 -12.60
C THR A 362 10.57 -7.28 -13.08
N THR A 363 10.55 -8.58 -13.38
CA THR A 363 9.50 -9.22 -14.18
C THR A 363 8.48 -10.00 -13.37
N THR A 364 8.67 -10.11 -12.06
CA THR A 364 7.76 -10.82 -11.17
C THR A 364 7.43 -9.99 -9.93
N VAL A 365 6.26 -10.23 -9.37
CA VAL A 365 5.73 -9.44 -8.26
C VAL A 365 6.60 -9.51 -7.00
N PRO A 366 7.13 -10.67 -6.56
CA PRO A 366 7.94 -10.74 -5.34
C PRO A 366 9.18 -9.84 -5.36
N LEU A 367 9.73 -9.55 -6.53
CA LEU A 367 10.90 -8.68 -6.69
C LEU A 367 10.62 -7.21 -6.31
N ILE A 368 9.35 -6.84 -6.07
CA ILE A 368 8.98 -5.49 -5.58
C ILE A 368 9.66 -5.14 -4.24
N PHE A 369 9.84 -6.13 -3.36
CA PHE A 369 10.49 -5.92 -2.07
C PHE A 369 11.95 -5.54 -2.21
N ALA A 370 12.68 -6.24 -3.10
CA ALA A 370 14.07 -5.88 -3.42
C ALA A 370 14.17 -4.50 -4.08
N CYS A 371 13.25 -4.17 -5.01
CA CYS A 371 13.19 -2.83 -5.61
C CYS A 371 12.99 -1.74 -4.55
N ARG A 372 12.04 -1.93 -3.60
CA ARG A 372 11.78 -0.96 -2.53
C ARG A 372 12.97 -0.76 -1.60
N LYS A 373 13.68 -1.83 -1.28
CA LYS A 373 14.87 -1.79 -0.43
C LYS A 373 16.03 -1.03 -1.08
N LEU A 374 16.16 -1.14 -2.42
CA LEU A 374 17.28 -0.56 -3.15
C LEU A 374 16.99 0.83 -3.75
N ALA A 375 15.74 1.15 -4.08
CA ALA A 375 15.38 2.46 -4.65
C ALA A 375 15.90 3.65 -3.81
N PRO A 376 15.77 3.68 -2.47
CA PRO A 376 16.33 4.76 -1.65
C PRO A 376 17.87 4.79 -1.63
N LYS A 377 18.53 3.63 -1.84
CA LYS A 377 19.99 3.53 -1.86
C LYS A 377 20.58 4.00 -3.19
N TYR A 378 19.84 3.83 -4.28
CA TYR A 378 20.26 4.16 -5.65
C TYR A 378 19.30 5.16 -6.31
N PRO A 379 19.23 6.43 -5.83
CA PRO A 379 18.25 7.41 -6.32
C PRO A 379 18.43 7.80 -7.80
N GLY A 380 19.58 7.49 -8.39
CA GLY A 380 19.85 7.67 -9.83
C GLY A 380 19.36 6.51 -10.70
N VAL A 381 18.90 5.41 -10.10
CA VAL A 381 18.39 4.22 -10.81
C VAL A 381 16.87 4.19 -10.75
N ARG A 382 16.22 4.00 -11.88
CA ARG A 382 14.76 3.91 -12.02
C ARG A 382 14.32 2.46 -11.89
N PHE A 383 13.60 2.13 -10.82
CA PHE A 383 13.09 0.77 -10.59
C PHE A 383 11.66 0.64 -11.10
N LEU A 384 11.42 -0.37 -11.93
CA LEU A 384 10.12 -0.76 -12.48
C LEU A 384 9.84 -2.23 -12.17
N ASN A 385 8.71 -2.51 -11.53
CA ASN A 385 8.31 -3.87 -11.21
C ASN A 385 7.05 -4.28 -11.98
N CYS A 386 7.04 -5.50 -12.51
CA CYS A 386 5.87 -6.09 -13.14
C CYS A 386 4.83 -6.49 -12.09
N SER A 387 4.04 -5.51 -11.69
CA SER A 387 2.95 -5.63 -10.74
C SER A 387 1.95 -4.50 -10.93
N VAL A 388 0.90 -4.48 -10.13
CA VAL A 388 -0.17 -3.48 -10.16
C VAL A 388 -0.71 -3.28 -8.76
N ASP A 389 -1.32 -2.10 -8.51
CA ASP A 389 -1.88 -1.71 -7.20
C ASP A 389 -0.82 -1.68 -6.07
N MET A 390 0.37 -1.16 -6.38
CA MET A 390 1.48 -1.02 -5.43
C MET A 390 1.75 0.46 -5.12
N PRO A 391 1.52 0.93 -3.88
CA PRO A 391 1.62 2.35 -3.51
C PRO A 391 3.05 2.73 -3.09
N TYR A 392 4.06 2.48 -3.94
CA TYR A 392 5.46 2.80 -3.64
C TYR A 392 6.00 3.85 -4.61
N PRO A 393 6.11 5.12 -4.21
CA PRO A 393 6.54 6.21 -5.12
C PRO A 393 7.95 6.04 -5.70
N GLY A 394 8.88 5.46 -4.94
CA GLY A 394 10.25 5.21 -5.39
C GLY A 394 10.38 4.06 -6.40
N VAL A 395 9.31 3.26 -6.58
CA VAL A 395 9.26 2.15 -7.53
C VAL A 395 7.99 2.28 -8.36
N ARG A 396 8.11 2.44 -9.67
CA ARG A 396 6.96 2.41 -10.55
C ARG A 396 6.60 0.97 -10.92
N THR A 397 5.34 0.72 -11.20
CA THR A 397 4.89 -0.59 -11.63
C THR A 397 4.35 -0.54 -13.05
N TYR A 398 4.40 -1.66 -13.76
CA TYR A 398 3.84 -1.80 -15.10
C TYR A 398 3.11 -3.13 -15.23
N TYR A 399 1.95 -3.09 -15.89
CA TYR A 399 1.15 -4.28 -16.17
C TYR A 399 0.23 -4.05 -17.37
N SER A 400 -0.39 -5.14 -17.88
CA SER A 400 -1.27 -5.09 -19.04
C SER A 400 -2.73 -5.20 -18.67
N ARG A 401 -3.61 -4.43 -19.33
CA ARG A 401 -5.07 -4.51 -19.23
C ARG A 401 -5.63 -5.69 -20.01
N ILE A 402 -5.25 -6.89 -19.65
CA ILE A 402 -5.61 -8.13 -20.37
C ILE A 402 -7.13 -8.34 -20.45
N TYR A 403 -7.92 -7.75 -19.55
CA TYR A 403 -9.37 -7.83 -19.58
C TYR A 403 -9.97 -7.35 -20.90
N GLU A 404 -9.32 -6.40 -21.60
CA GLU A 404 -9.77 -5.94 -22.91
C GLU A 404 -9.69 -7.07 -23.96
N ALA A 405 -8.58 -7.82 -23.97
CA ALA A 405 -8.46 -9.00 -24.83
C ALA A 405 -9.44 -10.11 -24.43
N LYS A 406 -9.68 -10.29 -23.12
CA LYS A 406 -10.66 -11.28 -22.64
C LYS A 406 -12.08 -10.92 -23.08
N PHE A 407 -12.43 -9.64 -23.14
CA PHE A 407 -13.71 -9.20 -23.70
C PHE A 407 -13.88 -9.62 -25.16
N LEU A 408 -12.84 -9.41 -26.00
CA LEU A 408 -12.87 -9.85 -27.39
C LEU A 408 -12.95 -11.37 -27.52
N LEU A 409 -12.19 -12.11 -26.70
CA LEU A 409 -12.28 -13.57 -26.67
C LEU A 409 -13.66 -14.05 -26.24
N GLY A 410 -14.31 -13.35 -25.31
CA GLY A 410 -15.69 -13.62 -24.93
C GLY A 410 -16.67 -13.42 -26.08
N ALA A 411 -16.55 -12.28 -26.80
CA ALA A 411 -17.36 -12.00 -27.97
C ALA A 411 -17.16 -13.07 -29.08
N LEU A 412 -15.93 -13.50 -29.30
CA LEU A 412 -15.62 -14.59 -30.23
C LEU A 412 -16.24 -15.92 -29.75
N ALA A 413 -16.09 -16.22 -28.46
CA ALA A 413 -16.63 -17.46 -27.88
C ALA A 413 -18.14 -17.54 -28.03
N GLY A 414 -18.86 -16.47 -27.71
CA GLY A 414 -20.32 -16.42 -27.88
C GLY A 414 -20.76 -16.56 -29.34
N THR A 415 -19.97 -16.06 -30.30
CA THR A 415 -20.25 -16.21 -31.73
C THR A 415 -20.01 -17.64 -32.23
N LEU A 416 -18.95 -18.30 -31.72
CA LEU A 416 -18.52 -19.61 -32.19
C LEU A 416 -19.13 -20.80 -31.41
N ALA A 417 -19.66 -20.57 -30.20
CA ALA A 417 -20.23 -21.61 -29.38
C ALA A 417 -21.54 -22.14 -29.97
N GLU A 418 -21.72 -23.46 -29.93
CA GLU A 418 -22.94 -24.13 -30.39
C GLU A 418 -24.05 -24.06 -29.33
N ASP A 419 -23.68 -24.14 -28.07
CA ASP A 419 -24.60 -24.01 -26.92
C ASP A 419 -24.28 -22.78 -26.05
N ALA A 420 -25.12 -22.49 -25.06
CA ALA A 420 -24.97 -21.33 -24.19
C ALA A 420 -23.84 -21.47 -23.14
N ARG A 421 -23.34 -22.69 -22.89
CA ARG A 421 -22.35 -22.97 -21.87
C ARG A 421 -20.93 -22.86 -22.41
N ILE A 422 -20.16 -21.95 -21.84
CA ILE A 422 -18.77 -21.69 -22.25
C ILE A 422 -17.88 -21.82 -21.02
N GLY A 423 -16.79 -22.60 -21.14
CA GLY A 423 -15.82 -22.79 -20.07
C GLY A 423 -14.84 -21.62 -19.95
N TYR A 424 -14.48 -21.28 -18.73
CA TYR A 424 -13.41 -20.34 -18.43
C TYR A 424 -12.48 -20.88 -17.34
N VAL A 425 -11.19 -20.93 -17.62
CA VAL A 425 -10.16 -21.27 -16.64
C VAL A 425 -9.40 -20.02 -16.22
N ALA A 426 -9.48 -19.69 -14.94
CA ALA A 426 -8.71 -18.61 -14.34
C ALA A 426 -7.48 -19.16 -13.61
N ASP A 427 -6.39 -18.37 -13.54
CA ASP A 427 -5.15 -18.80 -12.89
C ASP A 427 -5.21 -18.66 -11.36
N ALA A 428 -5.37 -17.45 -10.84
CA ALA A 428 -5.45 -17.17 -9.40
C ALA A 428 -6.28 -15.91 -9.13
N PRO A 429 -6.92 -15.79 -7.94
CA PRO A 429 -7.78 -14.67 -7.58
C PRO A 429 -6.95 -13.43 -7.15
N VAL A 430 -6.17 -12.89 -8.07
CA VAL A 430 -5.38 -11.68 -7.89
C VAL A 430 -6.06 -10.47 -8.51
N PHE A 431 -5.64 -9.26 -8.13
CA PHE A 431 -6.15 -8.02 -8.71
C PHE A 431 -6.15 -8.06 -10.24
N GLY A 432 -7.27 -7.68 -10.82
CA GLY A 432 -7.52 -7.70 -12.27
C GLY A 432 -8.03 -9.04 -12.82
N THR A 433 -7.91 -10.17 -12.10
CA THR A 433 -8.43 -11.47 -12.57
C THR A 433 -9.96 -11.51 -12.61
N PRO A 434 -10.71 -11.08 -11.57
CA PRO A 434 -12.16 -11.00 -11.68
C PRO A 434 -12.64 -10.05 -12.79
N ALA A 435 -11.94 -8.95 -13.02
CA ALA A 435 -12.23 -8.06 -14.14
C ALA A 435 -12.05 -8.77 -15.50
N ALA A 436 -11.02 -9.61 -15.64
CA ALA A 436 -10.81 -10.39 -16.87
C ALA A 436 -11.90 -11.44 -17.09
N ILE A 437 -12.34 -12.12 -16.03
CA ILE A 437 -13.47 -13.07 -16.07
C ILE A 437 -14.77 -12.34 -16.46
N ASN A 438 -15.06 -11.24 -15.79
CA ASN A 438 -16.26 -10.43 -16.04
C ASN A 438 -16.27 -9.85 -17.46
N ALA A 439 -15.12 -9.35 -17.93
CA ALA A 439 -15.00 -8.86 -19.31
C ALA A 439 -15.26 -9.95 -20.33
N PHE A 440 -14.73 -11.16 -20.13
CA PHE A 440 -15.03 -12.31 -20.99
C PHE A 440 -16.54 -12.66 -20.95
N ALA A 441 -17.14 -12.72 -19.78
CA ALA A 441 -18.55 -13.02 -19.61
C ALA A 441 -19.47 -12.01 -20.30
N LEU A 442 -19.14 -10.72 -20.18
CA LEU A 442 -19.85 -9.63 -20.84
C LEU A 442 -19.64 -9.62 -22.36
N GLY A 443 -18.43 -9.98 -22.81
CA GLY A 443 -18.13 -10.17 -24.23
C GLY A 443 -18.93 -11.32 -24.85
N ALA A 444 -18.99 -12.48 -24.18
CA ALA A 444 -19.81 -13.61 -24.60
C ALA A 444 -21.29 -13.26 -24.67
N GLN A 445 -21.80 -12.56 -23.66
CA GLN A 445 -23.19 -12.11 -23.61
C GLN A 445 -23.53 -11.08 -24.70
N LEU A 446 -22.55 -10.32 -25.20
CA LEU A 446 -22.76 -9.36 -26.30
C LEU A 446 -23.19 -10.05 -27.57
N THR A 447 -22.65 -11.23 -27.88
CA THR A 447 -22.91 -11.99 -29.12
C THR A 447 -23.85 -13.16 -28.91
N ARG A 448 -23.96 -13.64 -27.68
CA ARG A 448 -24.89 -14.69 -27.24
C ARG A 448 -25.54 -14.26 -25.92
N PRO A 449 -26.74 -13.67 -25.94
CA PRO A 449 -27.40 -13.10 -24.74
C PRO A 449 -27.65 -14.08 -23.61
N ASP A 450 -27.82 -15.38 -23.91
CA ASP A 450 -28.04 -16.48 -22.96
C ASP A 450 -26.72 -17.17 -22.50
N ALA A 451 -25.55 -16.64 -22.90
CA ALA A 451 -24.26 -17.23 -22.55
C ALA A 451 -24.05 -17.35 -21.04
N GLN A 452 -23.70 -18.56 -20.61
CA GLN A 452 -23.35 -18.92 -19.23
C GLN A 452 -21.88 -19.36 -19.17
N ILE A 453 -21.11 -18.72 -18.30
CA ILE A 453 -19.67 -18.99 -18.18
C ILE A 453 -19.42 -19.92 -16.99
N LEU A 454 -18.94 -21.11 -17.25
CA LEU A 454 -18.56 -22.09 -16.22
C LEU A 454 -17.10 -21.84 -15.83
N LEU A 455 -16.91 -21.29 -14.65
CA LEU A 455 -15.59 -20.88 -14.12
C LEU A 455 -14.95 -21.98 -13.30
N ARG A 456 -13.68 -22.29 -13.62
CA ARG A 456 -12.78 -23.11 -12.80
C ARG A 456 -11.44 -22.43 -12.58
N TRP A 457 -10.73 -22.83 -11.52
CA TRP A 457 -9.50 -22.19 -11.11
C TRP A 457 -8.32 -23.18 -11.10
N SER A 458 -7.27 -22.88 -11.83
CA SER A 458 -6.05 -23.71 -11.86
C SER A 458 -5.22 -23.61 -10.58
N CYS A 459 -5.47 -22.62 -9.74
CA CYS A 459 -4.90 -22.56 -8.39
C CYS A 459 -5.59 -23.48 -7.37
N CYS A 460 -6.69 -24.14 -7.74
CA CYS A 460 -7.44 -25.06 -6.88
C CYS A 460 -7.41 -26.49 -7.39
N GLU A 461 -7.25 -26.71 -8.71
CA GLU A 461 -7.25 -28.02 -9.34
C GLU A 461 -6.23 -28.12 -10.49
N GLN A 462 -5.77 -29.33 -10.82
CA GLN A 462 -4.64 -29.51 -11.74
C GLN A 462 -5.01 -29.38 -13.22
N GLU A 463 -6.15 -29.92 -13.66
CA GLU A 463 -6.54 -29.99 -15.08
C GLU A 463 -7.95 -29.43 -15.33
N PRO A 464 -8.22 -28.15 -14.96
CA PRO A 464 -9.56 -27.58 -15.00
C PRO A 464 -10.16 -27.53 -16.41
N ALA A 465 -9.34 -27.30 -17.43
CA ALA A 465 -9.82 -27.25 -18.82
C ALA A 465 -10.24 -28.62 -19.35
N ALA A 466 -9.49 -29.67 -19.01
CA ALA A 466 -9.84 -31.05 -19.36
C ALA A 466 -11.12 -31.49 -18.63
N ALA A 467 -11.30 -31.07 -17.37
CA ALA A 467 -12.52 -31.36 -16.62
C ALA A 467 -13.75 -30.68 -17.27
N LEU A 468 -13.63 -29.41 -17.68
CA LEU A 468 -14.71 -28.70 -18.41
C LEU A 468 -15.04 -29.40 -19.76
N ALA A 469 -14.02 -29.86 -20.49
CA ALA A 469 -14.23 -30.60 -21.72
C ALA A 469 -14.95 -31.94 -21.48
N ALA A 470 -14.61 -32.64 -20.40
CA ALA A 470 -15.27 -33.89 -19.99
C ALA A 470 -16.74 -33.67 -19.57
N GLU A 471 -17.11 -32.46 -19.11
CA GLU A 471 -18.50 -32.05 -18.85
C GLU A 471 -19.29 -31.72 -20.13
N GLY A 472 -18.68 -31.87 -21.30
CA GLY A 472 -19.30 -31.69 -22.59
C GLY A 472 -19.33 -30.25 -23.10
N LEU A 473 -18.47 -29.37 -22.58
CA LEU A 473 -18.38 -27.99 -23.10
C LEU A 473 -17.62 -27.98 -24.44
N GLY A 474 -18.24 -27.39 -25.46
CA GLY A 474 -17.66 -27.27 -26.80
C GLY A 474 -16.69 -26.09 -26.98
N MET A 475 -16.73 -25.10 -26.08
CA MET A 475 -15.87 -23.91 -26.14
C MET A 475 -15.30 -23.59 -24.75
N ILE A 476 -13.97 -23.41 -24.65
CA ILE A 476 -13.27 -23.16 -23.38
C ILE A 476 -12.20 -22.08 -23.57
N CYS A 477 -12.25 -21.01 -22.78
CA CYS A 477 -11.14 -20.07 -22.63
C CYS A 477 -10.22 -20.57 -21.52
N ALA A 478 -9.01 -20.99 -21.90
CA ALA A 478 -8.01 -21.57 -21.01
C ALA A 478 -6.87 -20.59 -20.70
N HIS A 479 -5.70 -21.13 -20.33
CA HIS A 479 -4.53 -20.33 -19.96
C HIS A 479 -4.04 -19.39 -21.07
N ASP A 480 -3.46 -18.27 -20.70
CA ASP A 480 -2.89 -17.31 -21.66
C ASP A 480 -1.50 -17.74 -22.14
N LEU A 481 -0.73 -18.40 -21.28
CA LEU A 481 0.64 -18.79 -21.53
C LEU A 481 0.78 -20.31 -21.71
N LYS A 482 1.81 -20.72 -22.46
CA LYS A 482 2.16 -22.13 -22.64
C LYS A 482 2.64 -22.69 -21.29
N ARG A 483 2.11 -23.85 -20.89
CA ARG A 483 2.65 -24.56 -19.72
C ARG A 483 3.86 -25.41 -20.14
N PRO A 484 4.92 -25.51 -19.32
CA PRO A 484 6.05 -26.38 -19.59
C PRO A 484 5.60 -27.83 -19.81
N GLY A 485 6.11 -28.49 -20.87
CA GLY A 485 5.76 -29.88 -21.20
C GLY A 485 4.42 -30.11 -21.89
N GLN A 486 3.63 -29.05 -22.13
CA GLN A 486 2.32 -29.14 -22.81
C GLN A 486 2.33 -28.37 -24.15
N GLU A 487 2.93 -28.95 -25.18
CA GLU A 487 3.04 -28.30 -26.50
C GLU A 487 1.67 -28.04 -27.16
N ASN A 488 0.75 -28.97 -27.05
CA ASN A 488 -0.61 -28.94 -27.61
C ASN A 488 -1.68 -28.76 -26.51
N GLY A 489 -1.33 -28.11 -25.39
CA GLY A 489 -2.22 -27.91 -24.25
C GLY A 489 -3.29 -26.82 -24.44
N TRP A 490 -4.22 -26.80 -23.51
CA TRP A 490 -5.29 -25.79 -23.44
C TRP A 490 -4.73 -24.37 -23.27
N ARG A 491 -4.90 -23.53 -24.31
CA ARG A 491 -4.33 -22.18 -24.32
C ARG A 491 -5.16 -21.20 -25.16
N GLY A 492 -5.52 -20.05 -24.57
CA GLY A 492 -6.41 -19.08 -25.20
C GLY A 492 -7.83 -19.60 -25.34
N LEU A 493 -8.56 -19.17 -26.34
CA LEU A 493 -9.88 -19.68 -26.67
C LEU A 493 -9.75 -20.94 -27.52
N CYS A 494 -10.29 -22.04 -27.03
CA CYS A 494 -10.24 -23.34 -27.68
C CYS A 494 -11.65 -23.90 -27.94
N ARG A 495 -11.84 -24.44 -29.14
CA ARG A 495 -12.94 -25.38 -29.43
C ARG A 495 -12.53 -26.77 -28.99
N VAL A 496 -13.46 -27.52 -28.45
CA VAL A 496 -13.25 -28.93 -28.06
C VAL A 496 -13.61 -29.81 -29.21
N GLU A 497 -12.65 -30.60 -29.73
CA GLU A 497 -12.85 -31.60 -30.78
C GLU A 497 -12.30 -32.92 -30.29
N ASP A 498 -13.15 -33.96 -30.22
CA ASP A 498 -12.81 -35.28 -29.68
C ASP A 498 -12.11 -35.20 -28.30
N GLY A 499 -12.57 -34.29 -27.40
CA GLY A 499 -12.00 -34.10 -26.09
C GLY A 499 -10.64 -33.36 -26.06
N LYS A 500 -10.16 -32.87 -27.21
CA LYS A 500 -8.88 -32.17 -27.34
C LYS A 500 -9.10 -30.67 -27.70
N PRO A 501 -8.18 -29.80 -27.31
CA PRO A 501 -8.28 -28.40 -27.68
C PRO A 501 -7.84 -28.13 -29.13
N ARG A 502 -8.70 -27.48 -29.91
CA ARG A 502 -8.31 -26.76 -31.13
C ARG A 502 -8.37 -25.26 -30.85
N ARG A 503 -7.26 -24.60 -30.90
CA ARG A 503 -7.18 -23.18 -30.62
C ARG A 503 -7.86 -22.35 -31.72
N GLU A 504 -8.67 -21.37 -31.30
CA GLU A 504 -9.30 -20.38 -32.20
C GLU A 504 -8.64 -19.00 -32.05
N ALA A 505 -8.27 -18.61 -30.82
CA ALA A 505 -7.65 -17.31 -30.56
C ALA A 505 -6.75 -17.34 -29.31
N LEU A 506 -5.78 -16.41 -29.30
CA LEU A 506 -4.84 -16.25 -28.18
C LEU A 506 -4.78 -14.79 -27.74
N PRO A 507 -4.98 -14.49 -26.46
CA PRO A 507 -4.68 -13.14 -25.94
C PRO A 507 -3.16 -12.97 -25.84
N VAL A 508 -2.67 -11.80 -26.21
CA VAL A 508 -1.23 -11.49 -26.25
C VAL A 508 -0.94 -10.35 -25.30
N ARG A 509 0.03 -10.54 -24.41
CA ARG A 509 0.69 -9.47 -23.66
C ARG A 509 1.95 -9.07 -24.42
N ASN A 510 1.96 -7.85 -24.94
CA ASN A 510 3.07 -7.32 -25.72
C ASN A 510 4.04 -6.54 -24.83
N TRP A 511 4.85 -7.28 -24.06
CA TRP A 511 5.83 -6.69 -23.13
C TRP A 511 6.83 -5.79 -23.85
N GLY A 512 7.20 -6.13 -25.10
CA GLY A 512 8.12 -5.31 -25.89
C GLY A 512 7.60 -3.90 -26.12
N GLU A 513 6.32 -3.74 -26.42
CA GLU A 513 5.72 -2.41 -26.61
C GLU A 513 5.74 -1.61 -25.30
N ILE A 514 5.48 -2.25 -24.16
CA ILE A 514 5.59 -1.61 -22.86
C ILE A 514 7.01 -1.12 -22.61
N TYR A 515 8.01 -1.97 -22.81
CA TYR A 515 9.42 -1.62 -22.62
C TYR A 515 9.89 -0.52 -23.55
N ILE A 516 9.52 -0.58 -24.84
CA ILE A 516 9.87 0.43 -25.85
C ILE A 516 9.31 1.80 -25.45
N ARG A 517 8.05 1.87 -25.03
CA ARG A 517 7.41 3.14 -24.63
C ARG A 517 8.01 3.70 -23.35
N LEU A 518 8.27 2.84 -22.35
CA LEU A 518 8.92 3.26 -21.10
C LEU A 518 10.34 3.74 -21.35
N ALA A 519 11.13 3.02 -22.14
CA ALA A 519 12.50 3.41 -22.48
C ALA A 519 12.53 4.74 -23.26
N ARG A 520 11.63 4.93 -24.24
CA ARG A 520 11.48 6.19 -24.96
C ARG A 520 11.09 7.35 -24.04
N SER A 521 10.17 7.12 -23.10
CA SER A 521 9.78 8.12 -22.10
C SER A 521 10.96 8.52 -21.22
N ILE A 522 11.76 7.56 -20.76
CA ILE A 522 12.97 7.83 -19.97
C ILE A 522 14.00 8.63 -20.77
N LEU A 523 14.29 8.23 -22.01
CA LEU A 523 15.24 8.90 -22.90
C LEU A 523 14.84 10.35 -23.23
N ARG A 524 13.55 10.67 -23.15
CA ARG A 524 12.99 12.02 -23.36
C ARG A 524 12.82 12.84 -22.08
N GLY A 525 13.21 12.32 -20.92
CA GLY A 525 13.06 12.99 -19.62
C GLY A 525 11.65 12.91 -19.01
N GLY A 526 10.70 12.22 -19.62
CA GLY A 526 9.31 12.11 -19.12
C GLY A 526 9.16 11.35 -17.80
N TRP A 527 10.21 10.68 -17.33
CA TRP A 527 10.21 10.08 -15.99
C TRP A 527 10.09 11.14 -14.89
N ASP A 528 10.83 12.23 -15.03
CA ASP A 528 10.94 13.24 -13.97
C ASP A 528 9.66 14.09 -13.85
N GLU A 529 8.94 14.29 -14.96
CA GLU A 529 7.66 15.02 -14.99
C GLU A 529 6.56 14.35 -14.14
N LEU A 530 6.56 13.02 -14.05
CA LEU A 530 5.58 12.24 -13.29
C LEU A 530 5.99 12.00 -11.83
N SER A 531 7.20 12.37 -11.44
CA SER A 531 7.73 12.10 -10.08
C SER A 531 6.98 12.87 -8.99
N ALA A 532 6.33 13.99 -9.32
CA ALA A 532 5.50 14.76 -8.40
C ALA A 532 4.10 14.14 -8.15
N ALA A 533 3.70 13.12 -8.92
CA ALA A 533 2.35 12.57 -8.88
C ALA A 533 2.15 11.44 -7.83
N GLY A 534 3.19 11.11 -7.03
CA GLY A 534 3.13 9.99 -6.07
C GLY A 534 3.46 8.64 -6.73
N ALA A 535 2.84 7.54 -6.26
CA ALA A 535 3.05 6.20 -6.80
C ALA A 535 2.46 6.09 -8.22
N VAL A 536 3.26 5.71 -9.21
CA VAL A 536 2.85 5.58 -10.60
C VAL A 536 2.76 4.12 -11.00
N ASN A 537 1.58 3.70 -11.48
CA ASN A 537 1.31 2.36 -11.99
C ASN A 537 0.91 2.48 -13.46
N TYR A 538 1.74 1.97 -14.37
CA TYR A 538 1.42 1.89 -15.81
C TYR A 538 0.54 0.66 -16.05
N TRP A 539 -0.71 0.87 -16.42
CA TRP A 539 -1.66 -0.21 -16.68
C TRP A 539 -2.26 -0.03 -18.09
N TRP A 540 -1.55 -0.55 -19.07
CA TRP A 540 -1.78 -0.29 -20.49
C TRP A 540 -2.53 -1.43 -21.20
N GLY A 541 -3.34 -1.08 -22.19
CA GLY A 541 -4.18 -1.97 -22.96
C GLY A 541 -3.99 -1.83 -24.48
N PHE A 542 -5.08 -2.01 -25.24
CA PHE A 542 -5.07 -1.93 -26.70
C PHE A 542 -4.58 -0.59 -27.24
N ALA A 543 -5.03 0.53 -26.68
CA ALA A 543 -4.66 1.87 -27.15
C ALA A 543 -3.14 2.11 -27.16
N SER A 544 -2.41 1.46 -26.25
CA SER A 544 -0.95 1.53 -26.18
C SER A 544 -0.24 0.41 -26.94
N GLY A 545 -0.95 -0.57 -27.47
CA GLY A 545 -0.37 -1.77 -28.08
C GLY A 545 0.15 -2.79 -27.06
N ALA A 546 -0.06 -2.58 -25.75
CA ALA A 546 0.41 -3.49 -24.70
C ALA A 546 -0.35 -4.82 -24.67
N VAL A 547 -1.52 -4.87 -25.28
CA VAL A 547 -2.39 -6.06 -25.38
C VAL A 547 -2.84 -6.24 -26.81
N ASP A 548 -2.97 -7.49 -27.25
CA ASP A 548 -3.57 -7.83 -28.55
C ASP A 548 -4.27 -9.21 -28.49
N VAL A 549 -4.98 -9.55 -29.56
CA VAL A 549 -5.58 -10.86 -29.80
C VAL A 549 -5.10 -11.41 -31.13
N ARG A 550 -4.50 -12.60 -31.11
CA ARG A 550 -4.14 -13.35 -32.31
C ARG A 550 -5.22 -14.36 -32.63
N LEU A 551 -5.78 -14.26 -33.82
CA LEU A 551 -6.76 -15.22 -34.34
C LEU A 551 -6.06 -16.31 -35.16
N GLU A 552 -6.51 -17.56 -35.01
CA GLU A 552 -6.09 -18.65 -35.90
C GLU A 552 -6.80 -18.56 -37.26
N ASP A 553 -6.24 -19.17 -38.27
CA ASP A 553 -6.79 -19.11 -39.66
C ASP A 553 -8.15 -19.81 -39.77
N SER A 554 -8.47 -20.70 -38.83
CA SER A 554 -9.74 -21.41 -38.72
C SER A 554 -10.95 -20.52 -38.41
N VAL A 555 -10.73 -19.32 -37.86
CA VAL A 555 -11.83 -18.40 -37.49
C VAL A 555 -12.48 -17.83 -38.75
N PRO A 556 -13.81 -17.95 -38.92
CA PRO A 556 -14.51 -17.43 -40.08
C PRO A 556 -14.41 -15.90 -40.21
N GLU A 557 -14.60 -15.38 -41.42
CA GLU A 557 -14.43 -13.93 -41.74
C GLU A 557 -15.40 -13.04 -40.97
N GLY A 558 -16.66 -13.44 -40.81
CA GLY A 558 -17.63 -12.62 -40.05
C GLY A 558 -17.23 -12.36 -38.61
N PRO A 559 -16.88 -13.35 -37.82
CA PRO A 559 -16.30 -13.16 -36.48
C PRO A 559 -15.00 -12.36 -36.46
N ARG A 560 -14.11 -12.52 -37.46
CA ARG A 560 -12.89 -11.68 -37.58
C ARG A 560 -13.21 -10.22 -37.72
N GLU A 561 -14.15 -9.89 -38.60
CA GLU A 561 -14.59 -8.53 -38.85
C GLU A 561 -15.24 -7.89 -37.63
N LEU A 562 -16.08 -8.67 -36.92
CA LEU A 562 -16.65 -8.23 -35.65
C LEU A 562 -15.55 -7.89 -34.62
N LEU A 563 -14.57 -8.78 -34.45
CA LEU A 563 -13.49 -8.53 -33.49
C LEU A 563 -12.64 -7.32 -33.89
N ARG A 564 -12.41 -7.10 -35.19
CA ARG A 564 -11.70 -5.91 -35.69
C ARG A 564 -12.44 -4.64 -35.27
N THR A 565 -13.75 -4.59 -35.51
CA THR A 565 -14.60 -3.45 -35.18
C THR A 565 -14.60 -3.19 -33.66
N LEU A 566 -14.79 -4.23 -32.82
CA LEU A 566 -14.76 -4.09 -31.38
C LEU A 566 -13.38 -3.65 -30.87
N ARG A 567 -12.31 -4.17 -31.48
CA ARG A 567 -10.93 -3.78 -31.14
C ARG A 567 -10.69 -2.30 -31.46
N GLU A 568 -11.11 -1.82 -32.60
CA GLU A 568 -11.00 -0.41 -32.99
C GLU A 568 -11.75 0.50 -32.01
N ALA A 569 -12.97 0.14 -31.62
CA ALA A 569 -13.73 0.87 -30.64
C ALA A 569 -13.05 0.90 -29.25
N LEU A 570 -12.42 -0.20 -28.82
CA LEU A 570 -11.59 -0.26 -27.59
C LEU A 570 -10.34 0.63 -27.70
N VAL A 571 -9.66 0.63 -28.84
CA VAL A 571 -8.46 1.45 -29.11
C VAL A 571 -8.79 2.94 -29.01
N HIS A 572 -9.93 3.36 -29.57
CA HIS A 572 -10.36 4.76 -29.56
C HIS A 572 -11.08 5.19 -28.29
N GLY A 573 -11.28 4.27 -27.33
CA GLY A 573 -11.99 4.57 -26.08
C GLY A 573 -13.51 4.76 -26.24
N GLU A 574 -14.07 4.38 -27.41
CA GLU A 574 -15.50 4.44 -27.69
C GLU A 574 -16.27 3.31 -27.01
N LEU A 575 -15.57 2.24 -26.68
CA LEU A 575 -16.09 1.05 -25.99
C LEU A 575 -15.25 0.74 -24.77
N THR A 576 -15.92 0.39 -23.67
CA THR A 576 -15.30 -0.33 -22.53
C THR A 576 -16.21 -1.49 -22.16
N PRO A 577 -15.66 -2.65 -21.76
CA PRO A 577 -16.45 -3.81 -21.37
C PRO A 577 -17.50 -3.53 -20.29
N PHE A 578 -17.21 -2.56 -19.39
CA PHE A 578 -17.97 -2.31 -18.18
C PHE A 578 -18.95 -1.13 -18.25
N HIS A 579 -19.00 -0.40 -19.36
CA HIS A 579 -19.96 0.70 -19.55
C HIS A 579 -21.29 0.16 -20.08
N ARG A 580 -21.98 -0.58 -19.23
CA ARG A 580 -23.29 -1.18 -19.49
C ARG A 580 -23.96 -1.58 -18.17
N ARG A 581 -25.24 -1.93 -18.20
CA ARG A 581 -25.92 -2.48 -17.03
C ARG A 581 -25.30 -3.82 -16.64
N ILE A 582 -24.79 -3.91 -15.40
CA ILE A 582 -24.10 -5.10 -14.87
C ILE A 582 -24.70 -5.47 -13.52
N THR A 583 -25.09 -6.72 -13.39
CA THR A 583 -25.55 -7.32 -12.13
C THR A 583 -24.60 -8.43 -11.74
N ASP A 584 -24.26 -8.53 -10.47
CA ASP A 584 -23.43 -9.62 -9.96
C ASP A 584 -24.23 -10.89 -9.66
N GLN A 585 -23.56 -11.96 -9.23
CA GLN A 585 -24.15 -13.25 -8.88
C GLN A 585 -25.17 -13.16 -7.75
N ALA A 586 -25.07 -12.18 -6.85
CA ALA A 586 -26.03 -11.96 -5.75
C ALA A 586 -27.25 -11.13 -6.18
N GLY A 587 -27.30 -10.70 -7.46
CA GLY A 587 -28.37 -9.83 -7.96
C GLY A 587 -28.14 -8.34 -7.68
N THR A 588 -26.98 -7.96 -7.13
CA THR A 588 -26.65 -6.56 -6.85
C THR A 588 -26.32 -5.84 -8.15
N LEU A 589 -26.93 -4.69 -8.36
CA LEU A 589 -26.60 -3.81 -9.49
C LEU A 589 -25.24 -3.17 -9.26
N ARG A 590 -24.25 -3.52 -10.07
CA ARG A 590 -22.87 -3.01 -10.00
C ARG A 590 -22.63 -1.81 -10.90
N ASN A 591 -23.33 -1.73 -12.02
CA ASN A 591 -23.37 -0.58 -12.91
C ASN A 591 -24.76 -0.49 -13.56
N ASP A 592 -25.33 0.71 -13.61
CA ASP A 592 -26.59 0.99 -14.30
C ASP A 592 -26.44 1.17 -15.81
N GLY A 593 -25.21 1.34 -16.29
CA GLY A 593 -24.86 1.61 -17.68
C GLY A 593 -24.57 3.07 -17.98
N GLU A 594 -24.70 3.96 -17.00
CA GLU A 594 -24.44 5.39 -17.17
C GLU A 594 -23.04 5.80 -16.68
N GLN A 595 -22.42 4.97 -15.82
CA GLN A 595 -21.14 5.29 -15.18
C GLN A 595 -19.98 4.54 -15.84
N TRP A 596 -18.86 5.26 -16.01
CA TRP A 596 -17.58 4.67 -16.37
C TRP A 596 -16.85 4.24 -15.10
N PHE A 597 -16.49 2.96 -15.01
CA PHE A 597 -15.68 2.50 -13.90
C PHE A 597 -14.28 3.12 -13.95
N SER A 598 -13.80 3.60 -12.82
CA SER A 598 -12.42 4.04 -12.71
C SER A 598 -11.45 2.86 -12.89
N PRO A 599 -10.21 3.09 -13.29
CA PRO A 599 -9.19 2.05 -13.36
C PRO A 599 -9.06 1.27 -12.05
N GLU A 600 -9.13 1.95 -10.90
CA GLU A 600 -9.07 1.33 -9.58
C GLU A 600 -10.28 0.42 -9.33
N THR A 601 -11.49 0.85 -9.71
CA THR A 601 -12.71 0.04 -9.60
C THR A 601 -12.59 -1.24 -10.42
N ILE A 602 -12.08 -1.16 -11.64
CA ILE A 602 -11.88 -2.34 -12.51
C ILE A 602 -10.82 -3.27 -11.91
N LEU A 603 -9.70 -2.71 -11.48
CA LEU A 603 -8.58 -3.47 -10.94
C LEU A 603 -8.95 -4.24 -9.67
N ARG A 604 -9.70 -3.61 -8.78
CA ARG A 604 -10.10 -4.13 -7.47
C ARG A 604 -11.42 -4.88 -7.45
N MET A 605 -11.96 -5.27 -8.61
CA MET A 605 -13.15 -6.12 -8.64
C MET A 605 -12.95 -7.40 -7.82
N ASP A 606 -13.87 -7.65 -6.89
CA ASP A 606 -13.92 -8.79 -5.98
C ASP A 606 -15.23 -9.60 -6.13
N TRP A 607 -15.95 -9.38 -7.22
CA TRP A 607 -17.25 -9.99 -7.55
C TRP A 607 -17.26 -10.50 -8.99
N LEU A 608 -18.22 -11.38 -9.30
CA LEU A 608 -18.44 -11.96 -10.62
C LEU A 608 -19.80 -11.59 -11.17
N CYS A 609 -19.91 -11.46 -12.52
CA CYS A 609 -21.15 -11.20 -13.22
C CYS A 609 -22.19 -12.31 -13.03
N SER A 610 -23.47 -11.96 -13.10
CA SER A 610 -24.62 -12.89 -12.91
C SER A 610 -24.65 -14.06 -13.88
N ASN A 611 -24.03 -13.94 -15.06
CA ASN A 611 -23.90 -15.03 -16.04
C ASN A 611 -22.63 -15.89 -15.85
N VAL A 612 -21.92 -15.75 -14.73
CA VAL A 612 -20.80 -16.62 -14.36
C VAL A 612 -21.25 -17.62 -13.31
N THR A 613 -21.05 -18.90 -13.55
CA THR A 613 -21.26 -19.99 -12.60
C THR A 613 -19.92 -20.42 -12.02
N GLY A 614 -19.78 -20.39 -10.72
CA GLY A 614 -18.54 -20.59 -9.95
C GLY A 614 -18.36 -19.48 -8.94
N LYS A 615 -17.31 -19.53 -8.14
CA LYS A 615 -16.99 -18.52 -7.11
C LYS A 615 -15.52 -18.09 -7.20
N ILE A 616 -15.19 -16.97 -6.58
CA ILE A 616 -13.80 -16.63 -6.25
C ILE A 616 -13.41 -17.55 -5.07
N PRO A 617 -12.35 -18.38 -5.17
CA PRO A 617 -12.01 -19.34 -4.14
C PRO A 617 -11.51 -18.66 -2.87
N ASP A 618 -11.82 -19.24 -1.71
CA ASP A 618 -11.26 -18.83 -0.44
C ASP A 618 -9.76 -19.18 -0.37
N TYR A 619 -9.00 -18.48 0.48
CA TYR A 619 -7.55 -18.64 0.57
C TYR A 619 -7.14 -20.08 0.92
N GLU A 620 -7.92 -20.75 1.75
CA GLU A 620 -7.70 -22.13 2.19
C GLU A 620 -7.96 -23.19 1.09
N GLU A 621 -8.71 -22.83 0.05
CA GLU A 621 -8.97 -23.69 -1.11
C GLU A 621 -7.82 -23.69 -2.13
N LEU A 622 -6.87 -22.76 -1.97
CA LEU A 622 -5.76 -22.62 -2.90
C LEU A 622 -4.70 -23.70 -2.69
N LEU A 623 -4.17 -24.22 -3.78
CA LEU A 623 -2.98 -25.05 -3.76
C LEU A 623 -1.79 -24.30 -3.12
N PRO A 624 -0.93 -24.95 -2.32
CA PRO A 624 0.15 -24.30 -1.58
C PRO A 624 1.04 -23.39 -2.42
N MET A 625 1.29 -23.76 -3.68
CA MET A 625 2.13 -22.99 -4.60
C MET A 625 1.51 -21.64 -5.05
N ALA A 626 0.19 -21.51 -5.00
CA ALA A 626 -0.50 -20.27 -5.36
C ALA A 626 -0.64 -19.29 -4.18
N GLN A 627 -0.62 -19.78 -2.94
CA GLN A 627 -0.86 -18.99 -1.73
C GLN A 627 0.08 -17.79 -1.56
N PRO A 628 1.40 -17.87 -1.79
CA PRO A 628 2.30 -16.73 -1.62
C PRO A 628 1.93 -15.53 -2.51
N MET A 629 1.62 -15.79 -3.79
CA MET A 629 1.22 -14.74 -4.73
C MET A 629 -0.14 -14.13 -4.37
N VAL A 630 -1.11 -14.95 -3.98
CA VAL A 630 -2.45 -14.48 -3.60
C VAL A 630 -2.41 -13.73 -2.26
N ARG A 631 -1.54 -14.09 -1.34
CA ARG A 631 -1.31 -13.29 -0.12
C ARG A 631 -0.82 -11.89 -0.44
N LEU A 632 -0.04 -11.73 -1.49
CA LEU A 632 0.57 -10.47 -1.89
C LEU A 632 -0.37 -9.61 -2.76
N LEU A 633 -1.08 -10.24 -3.70
CA LEU A 633 -1.89 -9.57 -4.73
C LEU A 633 -3.36 -10.01 -4.75
N GLY A 634 -3.78 -10.88 -3.85
CA GLY A 634 -5.16 -11.40 -3.82
C GLY A 634 -6.18 -10.29 -3.68
N VAL A 635 -7.33 -10.47 -4.32
CA VAL A 635 -8.46 -9.53 -4.25
C VAL A 635 -8.98 -9.34 -2.81
N TYR A 636 -8.70 -10.28 -1.93
CA TYR A 636 -9.03 -10.27 -0.51
C TYR A 636 -7.81 -10.14 0.40
N ARG A 637 -6.64 -9.70 -0.13
CA ARG A 637 -5.40 -9.55 0.68
C ARG A 637 -5.60 -8.71 1.95
N ASP A 638 -6.48 -7.71 1.89
CA ASP A 638 -6.81 -6.87 3.05
C ASP A 638 -7.67 -7.61 4.09
N ALA A 639 -8.43 -8.64 3.66
CA ALA A 639 -9.20 -9.52 4.54
C ALA A 639 -8.40 -10.70 5.09
N LEU A 640 -7.27 -11.07 4.45
CA LEU A 640 -6.33 -12.10 4.93
C LEU A 640 -5.44 -11.60 6.07
N GLN A 641 -5.46 -10.32 6.39
CA GLN A 641 -4.98 -9.86 7.69
C GLN A 641 -5.80 -10.59 8.77
N PRO A 642 -5.17 -11.04 9.87
CA PRO A 642 -5.80 -11.96 10.82
C PRO A 642 -7.18 -11.46 11.21
N LYS A 643 -8.21 -12.25 10.92
CA LYS A 643 -9.59 -11.95 11.34
C LYS A 643 -9.57 -11.76 12.84
N LYS A 644 -9.91 -10.56 13.28
CA LYS A 644 -10.02 -10.23 14.70
C LYS A 644 -10.96 -11.26 15.34
N ARG A 645 -10.45 -12.02 16.31
CA ARG A 645 -11.33 -12.67 17.28
C ARG A 645 -12.13 -11.54 17.91
N GLY A 646 -13.44 -11.73 18.02
CA GLY A 646 -14.35 -10.77 18.65
C GLY A 646 -13.86 -10.35 20.04
N PRO A 647 -14.48 -9.32 20.64
CA PRO A 647 -14.02 -8.76 21.89
C PRO A 647 -13.80 -9.87 22.91
N LEU A 648 -12.57 -9.98 23.40
CA LEU A 648 -12.30 -10.71 24.61
C LEU A 648 -13.00 -9.91 25.72
N LEU A 649 -14.10 -10.48 26.23
CA LEU A 649 -14.77 -10.02 27.45
C LEU A 649 -13.83 -10.14 28.64
#